data_e6e1f58cf07183dbae3916107ca21a26
#
_entry.id   e6e1f58cf07183dbae3916107ca21a26
#
_cell.length_a   1.000
_cell.length_b   1.000
_cell.length_c   1.000
_cell.angle_alpha   90.00
_cell.angle_beta   90.00
_cell.angle_gamma   90.00
#
_symmetry.space_group_name_H-M   'P 1'
#
loop_
_entity.id
_entity.type
_entity.pdbx_description
1 polymer ?
#
loop_
_entity_poly.entity_id
_entity_poly.type
_entity_poly.pdbx_seq_one_letter_code
_entity_poly.pdbx_strand_id
1 'polypeptide(L)'
;MLETMENHDTLKETFELINQRRISQAMEHLQSFACSYPNLGIADSITAIQEDYDRIASYWNNGYEDPQLEQFFAQLLKRLYMLTANAQLNYVIAHSSFFKSVNHVAHASSKELSVSTIRESLEQFVSSVALLQIMSPQQTSDRKELYAEHQRFRNRLFNWLLLSPQWTDAEGNAFTKICLLPTIDSIDQQLIVSAVTLSCNEIFDIGKMRMLIDVYRKSTDLRVRQKALIGWVFILSLTPMNVYPEMGETVSNLLEDEETCRQLRELMFQVVPSLTVEQDTKMMQTEIMPNLFNISKQFMENRKNEDLDADELEELFMNSDFGDKMENATEKIREMDREGSDIHYSSFGMMKNRYPFFRSMCNWLMPFYPEHPEISDIIEEKKFKERLKPIFRKMAFSDSDTYTIVYVFNDMLSKIPFSHSDSIFDMQTMAESDMPVSMSQQEEERLIRRSYLRDLYRFYHLFMERANFSNPFREQPHSQHAARCLFLAQPIFYSVKLKDALEQGTAKLVKKKLYREAAMLLENEQESDRDFNFHYLCAYILMKADKDQLPQKWADEEAFDHFRQAMFCKPKHQRTLNYLGKQMMEKHMYQSALSIYETLVEMKPENDAYQYSLAVCLTELKQYKEALKLLFKLYYLHPEDSSVTRQLSWALMFDNQTDTAMEKLNLALQQNEGEADADNHLMLGLAYWLNNRNQDAATQFAAYLRCKYSSYGFDDLRRHFQQDVTAVAEPLLRQYGIGWQKQQMMEDAVLKVYCDMI
;
A
#
# COMPACT_ATOMS: atom_id res chain seq x y z
N MET A 1 -19.61 2.82 27.89
CA MET A 1 -19.01 2.40 26.61
C MET A 1 -20.05 2.36 25.49
N LEU A 2 -21.24 1.79 25.65
CA LEU A 2 -22.30 1.86 24.65
C LEU A 2 -22.85 3.27 24.45
N GLU A 3 -23.16 4.02 25.51
CA GLU A 3 -23.57 5.43 25.43
C GLU A 3 -22.57 6.37 24.77
N THR A 4 -21.26 6.11 24.94
CA THR A 4 -20.21 6.91 24.28
C THR A 4 -20.08 6.59 22.78
N MET A 5 -20.47 5.39 22.33
CA MET A 5 -20.51 5.03 20.92
C MET A 5 -21.72 5.65 20.21
N GLU A 6 -22.93 5.54 20.79
CA GLU A 6 -24.15 6.12 20.19
C GLU A 6 -24.06 7.64 20.01
N ASN A 7 -23.45 8.34 20.95
CA ASN A 7 -23.33 9.82 20.88
C ASN A 7 -22.22 10.29 19.93
N HIS A 8 -21.18 9.48 19.71
CA HIS A 8 -20.20 9.74 18.67
C HIS A 8 -20.82 9.56 17.26
N ASP A 9 -21.75 8.63 17.13
CA ASP A 9 -22.49 8.40 15.90
C ASP A 9 -23.46 9.56 15.59
N THR A 10 -24.10 10.15 16.60
CA THR A 10 -24.97 11.33 16.42
C THR A 10 -24.24 12.54 15.82
N LEU A 11 -23.03 12.85 16.29
CA LEU A 11 -22.24 13.96 15.72
C LEU A 11 -21.73 13.65 14.31
N LYS A 12 -21.38 12.38 14.02
CA LYS A 12 -21.01 11.96 12.65
C LYS A 12 -22.19 12.13 11.70
N GLU A 13 -23.37 11.68 12.08
CA GLU A 13 -24.59 11.88 11.30
C GLU A 13 -24.87 13.37 11.08
N THR A 14 -24.64 14.21 12.10
CA THR A 14 -24.77 15.66 11.96
C THR A 14 -23.83 16.21 10.89
N PHE A 15 -22.56 15.81 10.86
CA PHE A 15 -21.63 16.23 9.81
C PHE A 15 -22.05 15.74 8.42
N GLU A 16 -22.56 14.53 8.31
CA GLU A 16 -23.10 14.01 7.04
C GLU A 16 -24.29 14.83 6.55
N LEU A 17 -25.25 15.18 7.43
CA LEU A 17 -26.39 16.02 7.13
C LEU A 17 -25.95 17.43 6.69
N ILE A 18 -24.95 18.00 7.38
CA ILE A 18 -24.38 19.30 7.00
C ILE A 18 -23.76 19.22 5.60
N ASN A 19 -22.96 18.17 5.33
CA ASN A 19 -22.36 17.99 4.03
C ASN A 19 -23.40 17.70 2.92
N GLN A 20 -24.56 17.10 3.29
CA GLN A 20 -25.71 16.96 2.39
C GLN A 20 -26.56 18.24 2.26
N ARG A 21 -26.17 19.35 2.89
CA ARG A 21 -26.88 20.63 2.94
C ARG A 21 -28.29 20.54 3.60
N ARG A 22 -28.50 19.55 4.47
CA ARG A 22 -29.76 19.35 5.21
C ARG A 22 -29.75 20.09 6.54
N ILE A 23 -29.82 21.43 6.49
CA ILE A 23 -29.60 22.33 7.63
C ILE A 23 -30.57 22.04 8.77
N SER A 24 -31.90 21.94 8.51
CA SER A 24 -32.92 21.72 9.54
C SER A 24 -32.68 20.44 10.30
N GLN A 25 -32.42 19.33 9.60
CA GLN A 25 -32.18 18.02 10.22
C GLN A 25 -30.85 18.02 11.02
N ALA A 26 -29.81 18.66 10.50
CA ALA A 26 -28.56 18.80 11.22
C ALA A 26 -28.71 19.61 12.51
N MET A 27 -29.53 20.67 12.50
CA MET A 27 -29.85 21.45 13.71
C MET A 27 -30.65 20.65 14.73
N GLU A 28 -31.65 19.85 14.30
CA GLU A 28 -32.41 18.95 15.19
C GLU A 28 -31.52 17.94 15.89
N HIS A 29 -30.59 17.30 15.12
CA HIS A 29 -29.60 16.37 15.69
C HIS A 29 -28.68 17.07 16.68
N LEU A 30 -28.16 18.25 16.34
CA LEU A 30 -27.28 19.00 17.22
C LEU A 30 -27.99 19.52 18.45
N GLN A 31 -29.28 19.90 18.36
CA GLN A 31 -30.12 20.28 19.50
C GLN A 31 -30.35 19.11 20.44
N SER A 32 -30.63 17.92 19.90
CA SER A 32 -30.78 16.68 20.71
C SER A 32 -29.47 16.38 21.46
N PHE A 33 -28.34 16.52 20.77
CA PHE A 33 -27.02 16.37 21.39
C PHE A 33 -26.79 17.42 22.50
N ALA A 34 -27.13 18.69 22.26
CA ALA A 34 -27.02 19.75 23.27
C ALA A 34 -27.89 19.50 24.51
N CYS A 35 -29.08 18.93 24.34
CA CYS A 35 -29.94 18.54 25.45
C CYS A 35 -29.31 17.41 26.30
N SER A 36 -28.62 16.47 25.67
CA SER A 36 -27.88 15.39 26.33
C SER A 36 -26.63 15.88 27.08
N TYR A 37 -26.01 16.97 26.60
CA TYR A 37 -24.77 17.54 27.14
C TYR A 37 -24.87 19.06 27.37
N PRO A 38 -25.71 19.53 28.30
CA PRO A 38 -25.95 20.96 28.52
C PRO A 38 -24.67 21.72 28.95
N ASN A 39 -23.72 21.03 29.55
CA ASN A 39 -22.46 21.61 30.00
C ASN A 39 -21.54 22.10 28.85
N LEU A 40 -21.83 21.74 27.60
CA LEU A 40 -21.08 22.20 26.44
C LEU A 40 -21.43 23.64 26.01
N GLY A 41 -22.55 24.17 26.50
CA GLY A 41 -22.94 25.57 26.32
C GLY A 41 -23.24 25.99 24.85
N ILE A 42 -23.65 25.03 24.00
CA ILE A 42 -23.86 25.28 22.54
C ILE A 42 -25.30 25.67 22.20
N ALA A 43 -26.25 25.52 23.15
CA ALA A 43 -27.70 25.71 22.89
C ALA A 43 -28.05 27.11 22.37
N ASP A 44 -27.47 28.18 22.94
CA ASP A 44 -27.72 29.55 22.50
C ASP A 44 -27.21 29.78 21.06
N SER A 45 -26.08 29.20 20.71
CA SER A 45 -25.51 29.29 19.37
C SER A 45 -26.37 28.55 18.33
N ILE A 46 -26.94 27.41 18.70
CA ILE A 46 -27.89 26.67 17.83
C ILE A 46 -29.14 27.52 17.63
N THR A 47 -29.70 28.09 18.70
CA THR A 47 -30.88 28.96 18.63
C THR A 47 -30.65 30.15 17.72
N ALA A 48 -29.49 30.80 17.79
CA ALA A 48 -29.14 31.90 16.92
C ALA A 48 -29.07 31.50 15.43
N ILE A 49 -28.52 30.30 15.13
CA ILE A 49 -28.49 29.78 13.75
C ILE A 49 -29.91 29.43 13.28
N GLN A 50 -30.75 28.87 14.15
CA GLN A 50 -32.15 28.55 13.86
C GLN A 50 -32.95 29.81 13.54
N GLU A 51 -32.81 30.87 14.34
CA GLU A 51 -33.49 32.16 14.10
C GLU A 51 -33.08 32.78 12.75
N ASP A 52 -31.79 32.69 12.39
CA ASP A 52 -31.31 33.17 11.09
C ASP A 52 -31.90 32.35 9.94
N TYR A 53 -31.95 31.02 10.10
CA TYR A 53 -32.57 30.11 9.14
C TYR A 53 -34.07 30.39 8.96
N ASP A 54 -34.81 30.51 10.04
CA ASP A 54 -36.26 30.76 10.03
C ASP A 54 -36.58 32.10 9.39
N ARG A 55 -35.75 33.11 9.61
CA ARG A 55 -35.87 34.43 8.97
C ARG A 55 -35.71 34.33 7.46
N ILE A 56 -34.72 33.60 6.97
CA ILE A 56 -34.52 33.37 5.54
C ILE A 56 -35.67 32.56 4.95
N ALA A 57 -36.08 31.47 5.63
CA ALA A 57 -37.20 30.63 5.19
C ALA A 57 -38.52 31.39 5.12
N SER A 58 -38.79 32.25 6.11
CA SER A 58 -39.99 33.10 6.11
C SER A 58 -39.99 34.12 4.95
N TYR A 59 -38.83 34.70 4.62
CA TYR A 59 -38.68 35.63 3.51
C TYR A 59 -38.97 34.93 2.17
N TRP A 60 -38.41 33.73 1.97
CA TRP A 60 -38.69 32.91 0.80
C TRP A 60 -40.15 32.48 0.70
N ASN A 61 -40.76 32.04 1.81
CA ASN A 61 -42.20 31.65 1.86
C ASN A 61 -43.14 32.79 1.48
N ASN A 62 -42.73 34.04 1.72
CA ASN A 62 -43.50 35.24 1.30
C ASN A 62 -43.29 35.59 -0.17
N GLY A 63 -42.56 34.77 -0.92
CA GLY A 63 -42.37 34.95 -2.37
C GLY A 63 -41.28 35.98 -2.76
N TYR A 64 -40.42 36.36 -1.82
CA TYR A 64 -39.29 37.24 -2.13
C TYR A 64 -38.09 36.39 -2.63
N GLU A 65 -37.59 36.75 -3.82
CA GLU A 65 -36.36 36.20 -4.37
C GLU A 65 -35.18 37.11 -4.00
N ASP A 66 -34.24 36.58 -3.22
CA ASP A 66 -33.02 37.27 -2.85
C ASP A 66 -31.84 36.68 -3.66
N PRO A 67 -31.15 37.48 -4.48
CA PRO A 67 -29.96 37.04 -5.23
C PRO A 67 -28.82 36.54 -4.34
N GLN A 68 -28.82 36.90 -3.05
CA GLN A 68 -27.79 36.51 -2.08
C GLN A 68 -28.19 35.27 -1.23
N LEU A 69 -29.36 34.68 -1.51
CA LEU A 69 -29.90 33.58 -0.75
C LEU A 69 -28.89 32.42 -0.61
N GLU A 70 -28.24 32.03 -1.70
CA GLU A 70 -27.23 30.96 -1.70
C GLU A 70 -26.02 31.30 -0.83
N GLN A 71 -25.58 32.54 -0.82
CA GLN A 71 -24.48 33.01 0.03
C GLN A 71 -24.85 32.93 1.52
N PHE A 72 -26.09 33.31 1.89
CA PHE A 72 -26.56 33.17 3.26
C PHE A 72 -26.65 31.72 3.70
N PHE A 73 -27.16 30.83 2.87
CA PHE A 73 -27.18 29.40 3.16
C PHE A 73 -25.76 28.82 3.32
N ALA A 74 -24.82 29.20 2.45
CA ALA A 74 -23.42 28.78 2.58
C ALA A 74 -22.79 29.28 3.90
N GLN A 75 -23.10 30.50 4.34
CA GLN A 75 -22.65 31.03 5.63
C GLN A 75 -23.25 30.28 6.80
N LEU A 76 -24.56 29.95 6.75
CA LEU A 76 -25.22 29.16 7.79
C LEU A 76 -24.61 27.77 7.89
N LEU A 77 -24.34 27.10 6.76
CA LEU A 77 -23.67 25.79 6.74
C LEU A 77 -22.28 25.86 7.36
N LYS A 78 -21.47 26.87 7.05
CA LYS A 78 -20.15 27.07 7.65
C LYS A 78 -20.25 27.28 9.16
N ARG A 79 -21.18 28.14 9.62
CA ARG A 79 -21.40 28.39 11.07
C ARG A 79 -21.82 27.11 11.78
N LEU A 80 -22.77 26.37 11.20
CA LEU A 80 -23.25 25.09 11.76
C LEU A 80 -22.14 24.05 11.81
N TYR A 81 -21.33 23.95 10.76
CA TYR A 81 -20.16 23.06 10.73
C TYR A 81 -19.16 23.41 11.84
N MET A 82 -18.76 24.69 11.97
CA MET A 82 -17.82 25.13 13.00
C MET A 82 -18.36 24.89 14.40
N LEU A 83 -19.66 25.10 14.64
CA LEU A 83 -20.29 24.83 15.93
C LEU A 83 -20.27 23.33 16.26
N THR A 84 -20.62 22.49 15.29
CA THR A 84 -20.58 21.02 15.45
C THR A 84 -19.17 20.53 15.71
N ALA A 85 -18.17 21.06 15.00
CA ALA A 85 -16.76 20.70 15.16
C ALA A 85 -16.23 21.09 16.57
N ASN A 86 -16.57 22.30 17.06
CA ASN A 86 -16.20 22.72 18.39
C ASN A 86 -16.95 21.90 19.48
N ALA A 87 -18.20 21.55 19.24
CA ALA A 87 -18.96 20.67 20.15
C ALA A 87 -18.31 19.28 20.24
N GLN A 88 -17.89 18.70 19.12
CA GLN A 88 -17.17 17.44 19.09
C GLN A 88 -15.84 17.51 19.85
N LEU A 89 -15.04 18.56 19.61
CA LEU A 89 -13.77 18.76 20.30
C LEU A 89 -14.00 18.82 21.83
N ASN A 90 -14.93 19.67 22.27
CA ASN A 90 -15.25 19.83 23.70
C ASN A 90 -15.79 18.51 24.32
N TYR A 91 -16.60 17.77 23.58
CA TYR A 91 -17.08 16.45 24.01
C TYR A 91 -15.93 15.46 24.20
N VAL A 92 -15.00 15.37 23.23
CA VAL A 92 -13.83 14.48 23.30
C VAL A 92 -12.92 14.87 24.47
N ILE A 93 -12.67 16.16 24.69
CA ILE A 93 -11.89 16.65 25.84
C ILE A 93 -12.58 16.27 27.14
N ALA A 94 -13.90 16.39 27.23
CA ALA A 94 -14.65 16.10 28.44
C ALA A 94 -14.73 14.59 28.78
N HIS A 95 -14.66 13.69 27.80
CA HIS A 95 -14.94 12.26 28.00
C HIS A 95 -13.71 11.35 27.82
N SER A 96 -12.62 11.83 27.18
CA SER A 96 -11.37 11.08 27.07
C SER A 96 -10.40 11.45 28.19
N SER A 97 -9.93 10.46 28.94
CA SER A 97 -8.89 10.66 29.98
C SER A 97 -7.58 11.19 29.39
N PHE A 98 -7.25 10.72 28.18
CA PHE A 98 -6.06 11.18 27.45
C PHE A 98 -6.17 12.68 27.10
N PHE A 99 -7.25 13.08 26.42
CA PHE A 99 -7.42 14.48 26.00
C PHE A 99 -7.67 15.43 27.17
N LYS A 100 -8.24 14.97 28.29
CA LYS A 100 -8.25 15.74 29.56
C LYS A 100 -6.85 16.05 30.04
N SER A 101 -5.96 15.05 30.02
CA SER A 101 -4.56 15.24 30.41
C SER A 101 -3.83 16.20 29.47
N VAL A 102 -4.00 16.05 28.15
CA VAL A 102 -3.45 16.95 27.13
C VAL A 102 -3.93 18.38 27.35
N ASN A 103 -5.22 18.58 27.59
CA ASN A 103 -5.82 19.89 27.86
C ASN A 103 -5.26 20.53 29.16
N HIS A 104 -5.08 19.70 30.18
CA HIS A 104 -4.46 20.19 31.44
C HIS A 104 -3.02 20.71 31.19
N VAL A 105 -2.21 19.99 30.42
CA VAL A 105 -0.85 20.42 30.07
C VAL A 105 -0.87 21.69 29.22
N ALA A 106 -1.81 21.79 28.25
CA ALA A 106 -1.97 22.98 27.41
C ALA A 106 -2.23 24.26 28.24
N HIS A 107 -2.96 24.13 29.36
CA HIS A 107 -3.39 25.25 30.22
C HIS A 107 -2.62 25.33 31.55
N ALA A 108 -1.53 24.57 31.72
CA ALA A 108 -0.79 24.47 33.00
C ALA A 108 -0.04 25.74 33.42
N SER A 109 -0.12 26.86 32.71
CA SER A 109 0.55 28.12 33.05
C SER A 109 -0.46 29.24 33.29
N SER A 110 -0.11 30.17 34.15
CA SER A 110 -0.88 31.41 34.41
C SER A 110 -0.93 32.37 33.21
N LYS A 111 0.00 32.25 32.25
CA LYS A 111 -0.02 33.03 31.00
C LYS A 111 -0.86 32.33 29.98
N GLU A 112 -1.94 32.97 29.57
CA GLU A 112 -2.79 32.49 28.47
C GLU A 112 -2.02 32.51 27.16
N LEU A 113 -2.15 31.45 26.36
CA LEU A 113 -1.58 31.38 25.02
C LEU A 113 -2.49 32.13 24.03
N SER A 114 -1.99 33.26 23.56
CA SER A 114 -2.57 33.98 22.42
C SER A 114 -1.54 34.01 21.29
N VAL A 115 -1.98 34.28 20.07
CA VAL A 115 -1.08 34.35 18.91
C VAL A 115 0.06 35.32 19.10
N SER A 116 -0.21 36.47 19.74
CA SER A 116 0.83 37.49 20.08
C SER A 116 1.84 36.97 21.09
N THR A 117 1.36 36.39 22.21
CA THR A 117 2.25 35.83 23.23
C THR A 117 3.07 34.65 22.75
N ILE A 118 2.50 33.81 21.86
CA ILE A 118 3.22 32.72 21.20
C ILE A 118 4.36 33.27 20.36
N ARG A 119 4.07 34.24 19.49
CA ARG A 119 5.06 34.85 18.61
C ARG A 119 6.20 35.48 19.42
N GLU A 120 5.86 36.30 20.41
CA GLU A 120 6.84 36.96 21.27
C GLU A 120 7.75 35.95 21.99
N SER A 121 7.19 34.86 22.54
CA SER A 121 7.96 33.81 23.23
C SER A 121 8.93 33.09 22.27
N LEU A 122 8.50 32.81 21.03
CA LEU A 122 9.34 32.17 19.99
C LEU A 122 10.49 33.10 19.55
N GLU A 123 10.21 34.40 19.30
CA GLU A 123 11.23 35.39 18.92
C GLU A 123 12.21 35.68 20.09
N GLN A 124 11.70 35.70 21.33
CA GLN A 124 12.52 35.88 22.52
C GLN A 124 13.50 34.72 22.70
N PHE A 125 13.09 33.48 22.46
CA PHE A 125 13.98 32.32 22.54
C PHE A 125 15.19 32.46 21.60
N VAL A 126 14.95 32.74 20.32
CA VAL A 126 16.03 32.93 19.33
C VAL A 126 16.98 34.06 19.74
N SER A 127 16.42 35.17 20.19
CA SER A 127 17.21 36.33 20.71
C SER A 127 18.05 35.94 21.93
N SER A 128 17.47 35.19 22.87
CA SER A 128 18.19 34.74 24.07
C SER A 128 19.31 33.75 23.73
N VAL A 129 19.10 32.84 22.83
CA VAL A 129 20.14 31.90 22.35
C VAL A 129 21.28 32.68 21.68
N ALA A 130 20.98 33.67 20.84
CA ALA A 130 22.00 34.50 20.21
C ALA A 130 22.80 35.32 21.21
N LEU A 131 22.13 35.90 22.20
CA LEU A 131 22.81 36.67 23.31
C LEU A 131 23.73 35.77 24.11
N LEU A 132 23.29 34.57 24.51
CA LEU A 132 24.12 33.62 25.26
C LEU A 132 25.36 33.19 24.47
N GLN A 133 25.25 33.01 23.16
CA GLN A 133 26.40 32.70 22.31
C GLN A 133 27.46 33.83 22.27
N ILE A 134 27.03 35.08 22.34
CA ILE A 134 27.92 36.25 22.28
C ILE A 134 28.51 36.57 23.64
N MET A 135 27.68 36.58 24.71
CA MET A 135 28.06 37.09 26.02
C MET A 135 28.73 36.07 26.95
N SER A 136 28.35 34.82 26.82
CA SER A 136 28.78 33.76 27.74
C SER A 136 28.98 32.40 27.06
N PRO A 137 29.95 32.30 26.13
CA PRO A 137 30.14 31.05 25.34
C PRO A 137 30.50 29.83 26.20
N GLN A 138 30.94 30.03 27.44
CA GLN A 138 31.37 28.95 28.37
C GLN A 138 30.34 28.60 29.45
N GLN A 139 29.22 29.34 29.58
CA GLN A 139 28.17 29.04 30.57
C GLN A 139 27.19 28.02 30.02
N THR A 140 27.51 26.73 30.20
CA THR A 140 26.68 25.62 29.79
C THR A 140 25.38 25.49 30.61
N SER A 141 25.38 25.93 31.87
CA SER A 141 24.20 25.84 32.76
C SER A 141 23.05 26.69 32.28
N ASP A 142 23.28 27.98 31.99
CA ASP A 142 22.24 28.93 31.60
C ASP A 142 21.65 28.55 30.22
N ARG A 143 22.48 27.97 29.34
CA ARG A 143 22.06 27.45 28.06
C ARG A 143 21.11 26.24 28.23
N LYS A 144 21.46 25.29 29.10
CA LYS A 144 20.61 24.12 29.40
C LYS A 144 19.26 24.52 29.96
N GLU A 145 19.25 25.49 30.89
CA GLU A 145 18.02 25.99 31.46
C GLU A 145 17.12 26.68 30.44
N LEU A 146 17.69 27.51 29.57
CA LEU A 146 16.96 28.15 28.48
C LEU A 146 16.30 27.13 27.54
N TYR A 147 17.05 26.10 27.12
CA TYR A 147 16.50 25.03 26.28
C TYR A 147 15.44 24.20 27.03
N ALA A 148 15.60 23.96 28.33
CA ALA A 148 14.63 23.24 29.14
C ALA A 148 13.31 24.05 29.31
N GLU A 149 13.40 25.35 29.50
CA GLU A 149 12.23 26.23 29.53
C GLU A 149 11.51 26.25 28.19
N HIS A 150 12.27 26.41 27.12
CA HIS A 150 11.70 26.44 25.78
C HIS A 150 11.08 25.09 25.39
N GLN A 151 11.65 23.96 25.78
CA GLN A 151 11.07 22.65 25.55
C GLN A 151 9.75 22.45 26.31
N ARG A 152 9.64 22.97 27.53
CA ARG A 152 8.35 23.00 28.26
C ARG A 152 7.30 23.85 27.52
N PHE A 153 7.72 24.98 26.96
CA PHE A 153 6.88 25.84 26.15
C PHE A 153 6.45 25.13 24.84
N ARG A 154 7.37 24.45 24.13
CA ARG A 154 7.07 23.63 22.91
C ARG A 154 6.03 22.58 23.22
N ASN A 155 6.18 21.81 24.27
CA ASN A 155 5.21 20.78 24.66
C ASN A 155 3.83 21.38 24.96
N ARG A 156 3.78 22.50 25.63
CA ARG A 156 2.55 23.22 25.94
C ARG A 156 1.89 23.76 24.69
N LEU A 157 2.66 24.40 23.81
CA LEU A 157 2.17 24.93 22.51
C LEU A 157 1.65 23.84 21.62
N PHE A 158 2.36 22.71 21.50
CA PHE A 158 1.93 21.57 20.70
C PHE A 158 0.58 21.03 21.15
N ASN A 159 0.41 20.83 22.46
CA ASN A 159 -0.85 20.36 23.05
C ASN A 159 -1.99 21.36 22.88
N TRP A 160 -1.69 22.65 22.99
CA TRP A 160 -2.66 23.72 22.79
C TRP A 160 -3.13 23.79 21.33
N LEU A 161 -2.21 23.70 20.37
CA LEU A 161 -2.53 23.68 18.94
C LEU A 161 -3.36 22.44 18.56
N LEU A 162 -3.02 21.28 19.11
CA LEU A 162 -3.75 20.05 18.87
C LEU A 162 -5.23 20.17 19.27
N LEU A 163 -5.50 20.79 20.44
CA LEU A 163 -6.84 20.97 21.00
C LEU A 163 -7.43 22.37 20.73
N SER A 164 -6.85 23.12 19.78
CA SER A 164 -7.39 24.44 19.44
C SER A 164 -8.74 24.31 18.71
N PRO A 165 -9.74 25.16 19.03
CA PRO A 165 -11.02 25.18 18.36
C PRO A 165 -10.86 25.53 16.87
N GLN A 166 -11.98 25.60 16.16
CA GLN A 166 -12.01 26.03 14.74
C GLN A 166 -11.42 27.44 14.62
N TRP A 167 -10.45 27.60 13.72
CA TRP A 167 -9.77 28.87 13.53
C TRP A 167 -10.56 29.83 12.65
N THR A 168 -10.48 31.10 13.00
CA THR A 168 -10.87 32.19 12.13
C THR A 168 -9.81 32.42 11.06
N ASP A 169 -10.19 33.11 9.97
CA ASP A 169 -9.24 33.50 8.91
C ASP A 169 -8.08 34.37 9.48
N ALA A 170 -8.36 35.16 10.50
CA ALA A 170 -7.35 35.99 11.17
C ALA A 170 -6.30 35.14 11.91
N GLU A 171 -6.73 34.12 12.63
CA GLU A 171 -5.85 33.17 13.31
C GLU A 171 -5.01 32.34 12.33
N GLY A 172 -5.65 31.80 11.28
CA GLY A 172 -4.95 31.07 10.23
C GLY A 172 -3.86 31.92 9.56
N ASN A 173 -4.17 33.16 9.21
CA ASN A 173 -3.20 34.12 8.66
C ASN A 173 -2.08 34.48 9.64
N ALA A 174 -2.39 34.57 10.93
CA ALA A 174 -1.39 34.90 11.94
C ALA A 174 -0.40 33.72 12.16
N PHE A 175 -0.88 32.48 12.24
CA PHE A 175 -0.01 31.30 12.29
C PHE A 175 0.78 31.09 11.00
N THR A 176 0.20 31.37 9.86
CA THR A 176 0.94 31.40 8.58
C THR A 176 2.13 32.35 8.67
N LYS A 177 1.93 33.59 9.16
CA LYS A 177 3.01 34.55 9.33
C LYS A 177 4.09 34.03 10.29
N ILE A 178 3.72 33.44 11.43
CA ILE A 178 4.66 32.83 12.39
C ILE A 178 5.54 31.79 11.69
N CYS A 179 4.95 30.89 10.91
CA CYS A 179 5.70 29.84 10.20
C CYS A 179 6.56 30.37 9.02
N LEU A 180 6.41 31.63 8.64
CA LEU A 180 7.20 32.25 7.56
C LEU A 180 8.25 33.22 8.08
N LEU A 181 8.25 33.54 9.38
CA LEU A 181 9.20 34.50 9.94
C LEU A 181 10.60 33.88 10.09
N PRO A 182 11.64 34.49 9.50
CA PRO A 182 13.02 34.02 9.66
C PRO A 182 13.58 34.23 11.06
N THR A 183 12.89 35.01 11.92
CA THR A 183 13.25 35.25 13.35
C THR A 183 12.79 34.16 14.27
N ILE A 184 12.09 33.14 13.77
CA ILE A 184 11.60 31.98 14.54
C ILE A 184 12.40 30.73 14.13
N ASP A 185 12.77 29.94 15.12
CA ASP A 185 13.50 28.68 14.90
C ASP A 185 12.70 27.71 14.00
N SER A 186 13.37 27.13 13.01
CA SER A 186 12.81 26.12 12.11
C SER A 186 12.19 24.94 12.87
N ILE A 187 12.76 24.52 14.01
CA ILE A 187 12.21 23.45 14.86
C ILE A 187 10.80 23.81 15.34
N ASP A 188 10.63 25.03 15.79
CA ASP A 188 9.34 25.55 16.28
C ASP A 188 8.31 25.62 15.15
N GLN A 189 8.71 26.13 13.99
CA GLN A 189 7.86 26.18 12.81
C GLN A 189 7.42 24.78 12.37
N GLN A 190 8.33 23.80 12.33
CA GLN A 190 8.04 22.40 12.00
C GLN A 190 7.07 21.76 13.00
N LEU A 191 7.21 22.05 14.30
CA LEU A 191 6.32 21.56 15.34
C LEU A 191 4.91 22.14 15.23
N ILE A 192 4.80 23.45 14.94
CA ILE A 192 3.51 24.10 14.70
C ILE A 192 2.80 23.41 13.51
N VAL A 193 3.49 23.23 12.40
CA VAL A 193 2.94 22.53 11.22
C VAL A 193 2.48 21.12 11.58
N SER A 194 3.27 20.37 12.35
CA SER A 194 2.94 19.02 12.78
C SER A 194 1.72 18.97 13.71
N ALA A 195 1.65 19.87 14.70
CA ALA A 195 0.51 19.95 15.62
C ALA A 195 -0.79 20.34 14.91
N VAL A 196 -0.72 21.31 13.99
CA VAL A 196 -1.85 21.74 13.16
C VAL A 196 -2.31 20.59 12.24
N THR A 197 -1.37 19.85 11.67
CA THR A 197 -1.67 18.66 10.86
C THR A 197 -2.44 17.61 11.67
N LEU A 198 -1.96 17.27 12.87
CA LEU A 198 -2.66 16.30 13.72
C LEU A 198 -4.05 16.81 14.15
N SER A 199 -4.17 18.08 14.53
CA SER A 199 -5.45 18.69 14.91
C SER A 199 -6.47 18.62 13.78
N CYS A 200 -6.09 19.06 12.58
CA CYS A 200 -6.97 19.08 11.41
C CYS A 200 -7.26 17.69 10.85
N ASN A 201 -6.39 16.70 11.14
CA ASN A 201 -6.61 15.30 10.80
C ASN A 201 -7.74 14.64 11.62
N GLU A 202 -8.02 15.13 12.82
CA GLU A 202 -9.12 14.64 13.66
C GLU A 202 -10.44 15.34 13.33
N ILE A 203 -10.41 16.66 13.20
CA ILE A 203 -11.59 17.47 12.87
C ILE A 203 -11.14 18.50 11.82
N PHE A 204 -11.70 18.43 10.62
CA PHE A 204 -11.34 19.36 9.55
C PHE A 204 -11.59 20.82 9.97
N ASP A 205 -10.63 21.68 9.63
CA ASP A 205 -10.66 23.11 9.91
C ASP A 205 -10.11 23.88 8.70
N ILE A 206 -10.92 24.75 8.12
CA ILE A 206 -10.57 25.48 6.91
C ILE A 206 -9.43 26.49 7.15
N GLY A 207 -9.37 27.12 8.32
CA GLY A 207 -8.32 28.07 8.68
C GLY A 207 -6.96 27.38 8.82
N LYS A 208 -6.94 26.21 9.46
CA LYS A 208 -5.75 25.34 9.59
C LYS A 208 -5.31 24.81 8.23
N MET A 209 -6.26 24.36 7.42
CA MET A 209 -5.97 23.86 6.07
C MET A 209 -5.35 24.92 5.17
N ARG A 210 -5.91 26.14 5.16
CA ARG A 210 -5.36 27.29 4.42
C ARG A 210 -3.95 27.66 4.92
N MET A 211 -3.75 27.66 6.22
CA MET A 211 -2.41 27.86 6.80
C MET A 211 -1.41 26.85 6.25
N LEU A 212 -1.72 25.53 6.24
CA LEU A 212 -0.83 24.51 5.72
C LEU A 212 -0.50 24.70 4.24
N ILE A 213 -1.50 25.03 3.41
CA ILE A 213 -1.31 25.31 1.98
C ILE A 213 -0.44 26.55 1.79
N ASP A 214 -0.69 27.62 2.53
CA ASP A 214 0.08 28.87 2.43
C ASP A 214 1.52 28.70 2.89
N VAL A 215 1.78 27.95 3.96
CA VAL A 215 3.13 27.62 4.41
C VAL A 215 3.84 26.76 3.36
N TYR A 216 3.18 25.76 2.78
CA TYR A 216 3.74 24.98 1.68
C TYR A 216 4.18 25.86 0.50
N ARG A 217 3.34 26.83 0.10
CA ARG A 217 3.62 27.70 -1.06
C ARG A 217 4.70 28.74 -0.80
N LYS A 218 4.79 29.28 0.42
CA LYS A 218 5.53 30.51 0.73
C LYS A 218 6.80 30.27 1.57
N SER A 219 6.92 29.12 2.27
CA SER A 219 8.08 28.87 3.13
C SER A 219 9.34 28.66 2.29
N THR A 220 10.43 29.29 2.76
CA THR A 220 11.79 29.10 2.22
C THR A 220 12.52 27.97 2.91
N ASP A 221 12.07 27.55 4.11
CA ASP A 221 12.60 26.40 4.80
C ASP A 221 12.03 25.10 4.21
N LEU A 222 12.92 24.27 3.66
CA LEU A 222 12.53 23.01 2.98
C LEU A 222 11.83 22.04 3.94
N ARG A 223 12.25 21.97 5.21
CA ARG A 223 11.67 21.02 6.18
C ARG A 223 10.25 21.45 6.57
N VAL A 224 10.05 22.72 6.81
CA VAL A 224 8.73 23.32 7.10
C VAL A 224 7.81 23.12 5.90
N ARG A 225 8.29 23.43 4.69
CA ARG A 225 7.56 23.30 3.43
C ARG A 225 7.10 21.87 3.16
N GLN A 226 8.00 20.88 3.32
CA GLN A 226 7.69 19.49 3.03
C GLN A 226 6.76 18.87 4.07
N LYS A 227 6.86 19.25 5.34
CA LYS A 227 5.89 18.84 6.38
C LYS A 227 4.50 19.41 6.09
N ALA A 228 4.42 20.67 5.67
CA ALA A 228 3.15 21.30 5.29
C ALA A 228 2.53 20.65 4.06
N LEU A 229 3.33 20.22 3.06
CA LEU A 229 2.87 19.45 1.90
C LEU A 229 2.15 18.17 2.34
N ILE A 230 2.80 17.35 3.16
CA ILE A 230 2.20 16.09 3.64
C ILE A 230 0.94 16.39 4.46
N GLY A 231 0.97 17.43 5.29
CA GLY A 231 -0.17 17.84 6.12
C GLY A 231 -1.41 18.12 5.28
N TRP A 232 -1.36 19.10 4.37
CA TRP A 232 -2.55 19.46 3.59
C TRP A 232 -3.02 18.34 2.66
N VAL A 233 -2.10 17.54 2.11
CA VAL A 233 -2.47 16.41 1.23
C VAL A 233 -3.27 15.34 1.98
N PHE A 234 -2.87 14.95 3.19
CA PHE A 234 -3.56 13.93 3.97
C PHE A 234 -4.89 14.40 4.56
N ILE A 235 -5.03 15.71 4.80
CA ILE A 235 -6.23 16.29 5.37
C ILE A 235 -7.29 16.57 4.30
N LEU A 236 -6.88 16.81 3.07
CA LEU A 236 -7.79 17.27 2.00
C LEU A 236 -9.01 16.36 1.81
N SER A 237 -8.87 15.05 2.01
CA SER A 237 -9.96 14.08 1.94
C SER A 237 -11.07 14.29 2.98
N LEU A 238 -10.75 14.97 4.07
CA LEU A 238 -11.71 15.28 5.12
C LEU A 238 -12.52 16.55 4.84
N THR A 239 -12.18 17.28 3.78
CA THR A 239 -12.87 18.54 3.44
C THR A 239 -14.33 18.29 3.08
N PRO A 240 -15.29 18.85 3.81
CA PRO A 240 -16.68 18.79 3.39
C PRO A 240 -16.91 19.77 2.21
N MET A 241 -16.76 19.25 0.99
CA MET A 241 -16.76 20.06 -0.23
C MET A 241 -18.04 20.85 -0.45
N ASN A 242 -19.17 20.38 0.05
CA ASN A 242 -20.44 21.11 -0.04
C ASN A 242 -20.53 22.27 0.95
N VAL A 243 -19.67 22.29 1.99
CA VAL A 243 -19.55 23.41 2.93
C VAL A 243 -18.47 24.40 2.50
N TYR A 244 -17.36 23.89 1.95
CA TYR A 244 -16.19 24.67 1.54
C TYR A 244 -15.83 24.41 0.06
N PRO A 245 -16.72 24.75 -0.89
CA PRO A 245 -16.48 24.52 -2.33
C PRO A 245 -15.26 25.26 -2.87
N GLU A 246 -14.86 26.37 -2.23
CA GLU A 246 -13.65 27.13 -2.59
C GLU A 246 -12.34 26.33 -2.49
N MET A 247 -12.35 25.20 -1.75
CA MET A 247 -11.19 24.31 -1.71
C MET A 247 -10.94 23.63 -3.06
N GLY A 248 -12.00 23.37 -3.82
CA GLY A 248 -11.86 22.81 -5.18
C GLY A 248 -11.03 23.72 -6.09
N GLU A 249 -11.35 25.03 -6.13
CA GLU A 249 -10.57 26.02 -6.87
C GLU A 249 -9.13 26.14 -6.36
N THR A 250 -8.96 26.15 -5.04
CA THR A 250 -7.63 26.24 -4.43
C THR A 250 -6.74 25.09 -4.87
N VAL A 251 -7.27 23.86 -4.85
CA VAL A 251 -6.51 22.67 -5.27
C VAL A 251 -6.30 22.65 -6.78
N SER A 252 -7.30 23.03 -7.59
CA SER A 252 -7.13 23.13 -9.05
C SER A 252 -5.99 24.08 -9.41
N ASN A 253 -5.91 25.24 -8.75
CA ASN A 253 -4.81 26.19 -8.95
C ASN A 253 -3.44 25.62 -8.51
N LEU A 254 -3.41 24.77 -7.47
CA LEU A 254 -2.18 24.09 -7.06
C LEU A 254 -1.74 23.03 -8.08
N LEU A 255 -2.68 22.34 -8.71
CA LEU A 255 -2.41 21.31 -9.72
C LEU A 255 -2.03 21.92 -11.10
N GLU A 256 -2.19 23.20 -11.29
CA GLU A 256 -1.63 23.91 -12.47
C GLU A 256 -0.11 24.08 -12.37
N ASP A 257 0.45 24.12 -11.15
CA ASP A 257 1.87 24.29 -10.92
C ASP A 257 2.64 22.97 -11.15
N GLU A 258 3.59 22.98 -12.06
CA GLU A 258 4.42 21.83 -12.44
C GLU A 258 5.24 21.29 -11.25
N GLU A 259 5.75 22.18 -10.41
CA GLU A 259 6.56 21.81 -9.26
C GLU A 259 5.72 21.13 -8.18
N THR A 260 4.51 21.61 -7.95
CA THR A 260 3.54 20.96 -7.06
C THR A 260 3.18 19.56 -7.57
N CYS A 261 2.89 19.42 -8.88
CA CYS A 261 2.61 18.13 -9.48
C CYS A 261 3.80 17.15 -9.37
N ARG A 262 5.03 17.64 -9.56
CA ARG A 262 6.26 16.84 -9.35
C ARG A 262 6.33 16.32 -7.91
N GLN A 263 6.15 17.21 -6.94
CA GLN A 263 6.24 16.85 -5.52
C GLN A 263 5.13 15.89 -5.08
N LEU A 264 3.90 16.06 -5.59
CA LEU A 264 2.79 15.13 -5.35
C LEU A 264 3.07 13.75 -5.96
N ARG A 265 3.62 13.70 -7.17
CA ARG A 265 4.05 12.44 -7.80
C ARG A 265 5.07 11.69 -6.93
N GLU A 266 6.09 12.41 -6.47
CA GLU A 266 7.12 11.85 -5.61
C GLU A 266 6.55 11.40 -4.26
N LEU A 267 5.65 12.19 -3.65
CA LEU A 267 4.98 11.85 -2.41
C LEU A 267 4.15 10.57 -2.56
N MET A 268 3.39 10.42 -3.66
CA MET A 268 2.63 9.20 -3.92
C MET A 268 3.53 7.96 -3.92
N PHE A 269 4.69 8.04 -4.55
CA PHE A 269 5.64 6.92 -4.57
C PHE A 269 6.27 6.63 -3.21
N GLN A 270 6.38 7.63 -2.34
CA GLN A 270 6.92 7.49 -0.98
C GLN A 270 5.88 6.96 0.01
N VAL A 271 4.59 7.10 -0.28
CA VAL A 271 3.50 6.57 0.54
C VAL A 271 3.31 5.07 0.34
N VAL A 272 3.49 4.54 -0.88
CA VAL A 272 3.28 3.11 -1.18
C VAL A 272 4.02 2.18 -0.22
N PRO A 273 5.32 2.40 0.11
CA PRO A 273 6.02 1.57 1.09
C PRO A 273 5.40 1.58 2.49
N SER A 274 4.74 2.66 2.89
CA SER A 274 4.07 2.72 4.20
C SER A 274 2.89 1.74 4.30
N LEU A 275 2.29 1.36 3.18
CA LEU A 275 1.20 0.37 3.14
C LEU A 275 1.71 -1.07 3.24
N THR A 276 2.98 -1.33 2.98
CA THR A 276 3.60 -2.67 3.01
C THR A 276 4.44 -2.94 4.25
N VAL A 277 4.57 -1.97 5.17
CA VAL A 277 5.44 -2.09 6.35
C VAL A 277 5.18 -3.37 7.15
N GLU A 278 3.92 -3.77 7.34
CA GLU A 278 3.58 -4.99 8.08
C GLU A 278 4.02 -6.25 7.31
N GLN A 279 3.85 -6.29 5.99
CA GLN A 279 4.28 -7.39 5.11
C GLN A 279 5.81 -7.46 5.07
N ASP A 280 6.47 -6.33 4.86
CA ASP A 280 7.91 -6.20 4.81
C ASP A 280 8.54 -6.61 6.16
N THR A 281 7.93 -6.19 7.28
CA THR A 281 8.34 -6.58 8.63
C THR A 281 8.23 -8.09 8.85
N LYS A 282 7.12 -8.68 8.40
CA LYS A 282 6.93 -10.14 8.49
C LYS A 282 7.99 -10.88 7.68
N MET A 283 8.27 -10.45 6.46
CA MET A 283 9.33 -11.02 5.61
C MET A 283 10.71 -10.90 6.29
N MET A 284 11.03 -9.73 6.86
CA MET A 284 12.27 -9.55 7.63
C MET A 284 12.39 -10.54 8.78
N GLN A 285 11.31 -10.73 9.56
CA GLN A 285 11.32 -11.58 10.76
C GLN A 285 11.31 -13.07 10.44
N THR A 286 10.60 -13.49 9.38
CA THR A 286 10.41 -14.93 9.07
C THR A 286 11.43 -15.49 8.09
N GLU A 287 11.94 -14.67 7.18
CA GLU A 287 12.82 -15.14 6.11
C GLU A 287 14.25 -14.60 6.22
N ILE A 288 14.42 -13.27 6.41
CA ILE A 288 15.72 -12.63 6.28
C ILE A 288 16.53 -12.74 7.57
N MET A 289 15.95 -12.32 8.71
CA MET A 289 16.66 -12.30 10.00
C MET A 289 17.07 -13.70 10.51
N PRO A 290 16.22 -14.77 10.40
CA PRO A 290 16.63 -16.09 10.79
C PRO A 290 17.80 -16.62 9.96
N ASN A 291 17.82 -16.34 8.66
CA ASN A 291 18.93 -16.71 7.79
C ASN A 291 20.22 -16.01 8.20
N LEU A 292 20.18 -14.69 8.41
CA LEU A 292 21.34 -13.92 8.89
C LEU A 292 21.82 -14.37 10.27
N PHE A 293 20.88 -14.69 11.19
CA PHE A 293 21.23 -15.17 12.53
C PHE A 293 21.88 -16.56 12.50
N ASN A 294 21.34 -17.49 11.72
CA ASN A 294 21.92 -18.82 11.56
C ASN A 294 23.31 -18.76 10.93
N ILE A 295 23.47 -17.88 9.95
CA ILE A 295 24.73 -17.55 9.31
C ILE A 295 25.74 -17.04 10.36
N SER A 296 25.38 -16.01 11.12
CA SER A 296 26.22 -15.42 12.16
C SER A 296 26.59 -16.43 13.25
N LYS A 297 25.66 -17.32 13.64
CA LYS A 297 25.90 -18.37 14.62
C LYS A 297 26.89 -19.41 14.11
N GLN A 298 26.72 -19.90 12.89
CA GLN A 298 27.66 -20.84 12.25
C GLN A 298 29.06 -20.22 12.11
N PHE A 299 29.13 -18.95 11.75
CA PHE A 299 30.41 -18.23 11.69
C PHE A 299 31.10 -18.12 13.05
N MET A 300 30.34 -17.82 14.12
CA MET A 300 30.91 -17.76 15.48
C MET A 300 31.30 -19.11 16.03
N GLU A 301 30.59 -20.18 15.67
CA GLU A 301 30.90 -21.57 16.08
C GLU A 301 32.17 -22.07 15.36
N ASN A 302 32.33 -21.79 14.08
CA ASN A 302 33.52 -22.10 13.29
C ASN A 302 34.76 -21.33 13.79
N ARG A 303 34.61 -20.06 14.14
CA ARG A 303 35.70 -19.23 14.69
C ARG A 303 36.16 -19.68 16.10
N LYS A 304 35.33 -20.42 16.85
CA LYS A 304 35.75 -20.97 18.16
C LYS A 304 36.57 -22.25 18.04
N ASN A 305 36.51 -22.92 16.91
CA ASN A 305 37.12 -24.25 16.73
C ASN A 305 38.46 -24.22 15.99
N GLU A 306 38.80 -23.11 15.30
CA GLU A 306 40.05 -23.03 14.53
C GLU A 306 40.56 -21.57 14.55
N ASP A 307 41.88 -21.37 14.75
CA ASP A 307 42.59 -20.11 14.51
C ASP A 307 42.77 -19.96 12.98
N LEU A 308 41.71 -19.56 12.27
CA LEU A 308 41.70 -19.39 10.82
C LEU A 308 42.37 -18.08 10.43
N ASP A 309 43.26 -18.14 9.43
CA ASP A 309 43.88 -16.97 8.79
C ASP A 309 42.87 -16.19 7.90
N ALA A 310 43.12 -14.94 7.59
CA ALA A 310 42.23 -14.08 6.82
C ALA A 310 41.90 -14.65 5.43
N ASP A 311 42.89 -15.34 4.81
CA ASP A 311 42.75 -15.96 3.50
C ASP A 311 41.86 -17.21 3.53
N GLU A 312 41.92 -17.99 4.60
CA GLU A 312 41.07 -19.16 4.83
C GLU A 312 39.61 -18.75 5.14
N LEU A 313 39.43 -17.60 5.79
CA LEU A 313 38.11 -16.99 6.00
C LEU A 313 37.49 -16.55 4.67
N GLU A 314 38.26 -15.97 3.75
CA GLU A 314 37.81 -15.55 2.43
C GLU A 314 37.43 -16.75 1.54
N GLU A 315 38.18 -17.86 1.64
CA GLU A 315 37.91 -19.10 0.91
C GLU A 315 36.66 -19.82 1.44
N LEU A 316 36.37 -19.77 2.75
CA LEU A 316 35.15 -20.23 3.38
C LEU A 316 33.92 -19.40 2.95
N PHE A 317 34.09 -18.10 2.74
CA PHE A 317 33.06 -17.21 2.21
C PHE A 317 32.74 -17.49 0.74
N MET A 318 33.76 -17.77 -0.08
CA MET A 318 33.60 -17.92 -1.53
C MET A 318 33.13 -19.33 -1.95
N ASN A 319 33.37 -20.36 -1.15
CA ASN A 319 33.16 -21.76 -1.54
C ASN A 319 31.96 -22.45 -0.86
N SER A 320 31.12 -21.73 -0.09
CA SER A 320 30.01 -22.32 0.61
C SER A 320 28.66 -21.74 0.20
N ASP A 321 27.62 -22.58 0.24
CA ASP A 321 26.17 -22.25 0.25
C ASP A 321 25.81 -21.06 1.20
N PHE A 322 26.76 -20.66 2.00
CA PHE A 322 26.81 -19.58 2.96
C PHE A 322 26.98 -18.20 2.30
N GLY A 323 27.93 -18.04 1.36
CA GLY A 323 28.15 -16.80 0.62
C GLY A 323 26.92 -16.43 -0.18
N ASP A 324 26.36 -17.40 -0.90
CA ASP A 324 25.16 -17.20 -1.70
C ASP A 324 23.93 -16.80 -0.86
N LYS A 325 23.75 -17.41 0.32
CA LYS A 325 22.66 -17.08 1.23
C LYS A 325 22.81 -15.70 1.85
N MET A 326 24.03 -15.30 2.19
CA MET A 326 24.31 -13.97 2.73
C MET A 326 24.16 -12.89 1.66
N GLU A 327 24.67 -13.15 0.45
CA GLU A 327 24.52 -12.25 -0.68
C GLU A 327 23.05 -12.05 -1.04
N ASN A 328 22.28 -13.13 -1.15
CA ASN A 328 20.84 -13.08 -1.39
C ASN A 328 20.06 -12.32 -0.29
N ALA A 329 20.40 -12.53 0.99
CA ALA A 329 19.77 -11.80 2.09
C ALA A 329 20.12 -10.30 2.04
N THR A 330 21.39 -9.99 1.76
CA THR A 330 21.87 -8.61 1.65
C THR A 330 21.27 -7.90 0.44
N GLU A 331 21.15 -8.59 -0.69
CA GLU A 331 20.53 -8.03 -1.90
C GLU A 331 19.04 -7.78 -1.69
N LYS A 332 18.30 -8.67 -1.04
CA LYS A 332 16.91 -8.44 -0.65
C LYS A 332 16.76 -7.21 0.25
N ILE A 333 17.63 -7.02 1.25
CA ILE A 333 17.63 -5.84 2.11
C ILE A 333 17.89 -4.57 1.28
N ARG A 334 18.87 -4.61 0.38
CA ARG A 334 19.16 -3.48 -0.52
C ARG A 334 18.00 -3.16 -1.46
N GLU A 335 17.33 -4.18 -1.99
CA GLU A 335 16.13 -3.99 -2.83
C GLU A 335 15.01 -3.36 -2.02
N MET A 336 14.73 -3.85 -0.82
CA MET A 336 13.73 -3.27 0.09
C MET A 336 14.04 -1.81 0.41
N ASP A 337 15.30 -1.45 0.69
CA ASP A 337 15.69 -0.06 0.95
C ASP A 337 15.57 0.83 -0.28
N ARG A 338 15.98 0.34 -1.47
CA ARG A 338 15.77 1.06 -2.75
C ARG A 338 14.28 1.29 -3.05
N GLU A 339 13.42 0.35 -2.72
CA GLU A 339 11.97 0.49 -2.85
C GLU A 339 11.35 1.41 -1.78
N GLY A 340 12.13 1.80 -0.78
CA GLY A 340 11.71 2.72 0.28
C GLY A 340 11.09 2.06 1.51
N SER A 341 11.09 0.73 1.59
CA SER A 341 10.56 -0.03 2.72
C SER A 341 11.21 0.39 4.06
N ASP A 342 10.44 0.34 5.14
CA ASP A 342 10.94 0.63 6.48
C ASP A 342 11.49 -0.66 7.13
N ILE A 343 12.68 -1.07 6.71
CA ILE A 343 13.35 -2.27 7.20
C ILE A 343 13.65 -2.24 8.71
N HIS A 344 13.63 -1.06 9.32
CA HIS A 344 13.95 -0.85 10.72
C HIS A 344 12.70 -0.74 11.62
N TYR A 345 11.49 -0.82 11.06
CA TYR A 345 10.25 -0.57 11.80
C TYR A 345 10.12 -1.38 13.09
N SER A 346 10.32 -2.70 13.03
CA SER A 346 10.15 -3.57 14.20
C SER A 346 11.21 -3.31 15.29
N SER A 347 12.46 -3.09 14.89
CA SER A 347 13.58 -2.84 15.80
C SER A 347 13.39 -1.51 16.56
N PHE A 348 13.12 -0.43 15.83
CA PHE A 348 12.88 0.88 16.45
C PHE A 348 11.58 0.91 17.25
N GLY A 349 10.54 0.17 16.83
CA GLY A 349 9.28 0.09 17.56
C GLY A 349 9.45 -0.49 18.97
N MET A 350 10.21 -1.58 19.12
CA MET A 350 10.53 -2.18 20.41
C MET A 350 11.39 -1.25 21.27
N MET A 351 12.33 -0.54 20.67
CA MET A 351 13.23 0.37 21.38
C MET A 351 12.50 1.61 21.90
N LYS A 352 11.68 2.27 21.06
CA LYS A 352 10.93 3.49 21.45
C LYS A 352 10.06 3.28 22.68
N ASN A 353 9.41 2.15 22.82
CA ASN A 353 8.54 1.85 23.95
C ASN A 353 9.29 1.75 25.30
N ARG A 354 10.62 1.62 25.30
CA ARG A 354 11.44 1.54 26.51
C ARG A 354 11.74 2.92 27.12
N TYR A 355 11.76 3.96 26.29
CA TYR A 355 12.22 5.28 26.73
C TYR A 355 11.06 6.21 27.09
N PRO A 356 11.09 6.86 28.27
CA PRO A 356 10.07 7.81 28.70
C PRO A 356 9.89 8.99 27.73
N PHE A 357 10.92 9.33 26.95
CA PHE A 357 10.92 10.35 25.91
C PHE A 357 9.69 10.21 24.98
N PHE A 358 9.37 9.02 24.55
CA PHE A 358 8.27 8.75 23.63
C PHE A 358 6.88 8.66 24.29
N ARG A 359 6.76 8.97 25.60
CA ARG A 359 5.47 9.19 26.25
C ARG A 359 4.87 10.54 25.88
N SER A 360 5.71 11.53 25.58
CA SER A 360 5.26 12.83 25.07
C SER A 360 4.95 12.73 23.59
N MET A 361 3.74 13.11 23.20
CA MET A 361 3.29 13.15 21.82
C MET A 361 4.14 14.08 20.95
N CYS A 362 4.50 15.23 21.48
CA CYS A 362 5.37 16.22 20.82
C CYS A 362 6.70 15.59 20.38
N ASN A 363 7.29 14.71 21.21
CA ASN A 363 8.59 14.11 20.96
C ASN A 363 8.60 13.10 19.78
N TRP A 364 7.45 12.58 19.35
CA TRP A 364 7.36 11.72 18.16
C TRP A 364 7.58 12.48 16.86
N LEU A 365 7.22 13.77 16.82
CA LEU A 365 7.31 14.64 15.65
C LEU A 365 8.33 15.76 15.82
N MET A 366 9.12 15.70 16.92
CA MET A 366 10.18 16.64 17.24
C MET A 366 11.33 16.50 16.25
N PRO A 367 11.70 17.55 15.51
CA PRO A 367 12.94 17.56 14.74
C PRO A 367 14.14 17.29 15.66
N PHE A 368 15.10 16.52 15.15
CA PHE A 368 16.27 16.22 15.96
C PHE A 368 17.17 17.45 16.15
N TYR A 369 17.48 17.74 17.42
CA TYR A 369 18.49 18.73 17.78
C TYR A 369 19.27 18.29 19.03
N PRO A 370 20.60 18.48 19.03
CA PRO A 370 21.49 17.99 20.09
C PRO A 370 21.27 18.61 21.45
N GLU A 371 20.75 19.83 21.50
CA GLU A 371 20.49 20.59 22.71
C GLU A 371 19.18 20.22 23.42
N HIS A 372 18.47 19.20 22.92
CA HIS A 372 17.23 18.74 23.57
C HIS A 372 17.52 18.34 25.03
N PRO A 373 16.78 18.88 26.01
CA PRO A 373 17.11 18.72 27.44
C PRO A 373 17.25 17.27 27.91
N GLU A 374 16.48 16.35 27.33
CA GLU A 374 16.51 14.95 27.72
C GLU A 374 17.71 14.16 27.16
N ILE A 375 18.43 14.69 26.17
CA ILE A 375 19.56 14.01 25.51
C ILE A 375 20.86 14.83 25.53
N SER A 376 20.80 16.10 25.85
CA SER A 376 21.97 17.00 25.79
C SER A 376 23.13 16.50 26.65
N ASP A 377 22.86 15.98 27.85
CA ASP A 377 23.89 15.43 28.72
C ASP A 377 24.57 14.19 28.11
N ILE A 378 23.79 13.34 27.45
CA ILE A 378 24.29 12.14 26.77
C ILE A 378 25.20 12.56 25.61
N ILE A 379 24.77 13.54 24.80
CA ILE A 379 25.49 13.98 23.58
C ILE A 379 26.77 14.76 23.97
N GLU A 380 26.80 15.50 25.08
CA GLU A 380 27.96 16.24 25.50
C GLU A 380 29.13 15.37 25.96
N GLU A 381 28.91 14.11 26.30
CA GLU A 381 29.99 13.17 26.59
C GLU A 381 30.95 13.05 25.38
N LYS A 382 32.27 13.26 25.65
CA LYS A 382 33.31 13.25 24.60
C LYS A 382 33.30 11.98 23.77
N LYS A 383 33.07 10.84 24.41
CA LYS A 383 32.97 9.51 23.78
C LYS A 383 31.84 9.41 22.77
N PHE A 384 30.73 10.06 23.06
CA PHE A 384 29.55 10.06 22.21
C PHE A 384 29.76 10.94 20.98
N LYS A 385 30.33 12.13 21.13
CA LYS A 385 30.62 13.06 20.04
C LYS A 385 31.52 12.44 18.96
N GLU A 386 32.56 11.74 19.39
CA GLU A 386 33.57 11.18 18.46
C GLU A 386 33.02 10.00 17.67
N ARG A 387 32.14 9.19 18.25
CA ARG A 387 31.65 7.93 17.65
C ARG A 387 30.34 8.06 16.88
N LEU A 388 29.39 8.84 17.35
CA LEU A 388 28.07 8.97 16.71
C LEU A 388 28.02 9.98 15.57
N LYS A 389 28.83 11.02 15.62
CA LYS A 389 28.84 12.06 14.57
C LYS A 389 29.03 11.52 13.14
N PRO A 390 29.87 10.51 12.90
CA PRO A 390 29.97 9.86 11.60
C PRO A 390 28.71 9.06 11.22
N ILE A 391 28.06 8.38 12.17
CA ILE A 391 26.87 7.55 11.95
C ILE A 391 25.68 8.43 11.52
N PHE A 392 25.44 9.54 12.21
CA PHE A 392 24.37 10.49 11.85
C PHE A 392 24.57 11.14 10.48
N ARG A 393 25.80 11.25 10.02
CA ARG A 393 26.11 11.78 8.68
C ARG A 393 25.87 10.77 7.56
N LYS A 394 26.03 9.47 7.85
CA LYS A 394 25.97 8.41 6.83
C LYS A 394 24.60 7.78 6.67
N MET A 395 23.75 7.77 7.69
CA MET A 395 22.46 7.09 7.68
C MET A 395 21.32 8.10 7.66
N ALA A 396 20.40 7.96 6.70
CA ALA A 396 19.19 8.78 6.59
C ALA A 396 18.09 8.28 7.56
N PHE A 397 18.35 8.41 8.86
CA PHE A 397 17.34 8.12 9.90
C PHE A 397 16.25 9.19 9.92
N SER A 398 15.06 8.83 10.40
CA SER A 398 14.05 9.80 10.74
C SER A 398 14.44 10.54 12.03
N ASP A 399 13.83 11.71 12.27
CA ASP A 399 14.13 12.51 13.47
C ASP A 399 13.89 11.69 14.76
N SER A 400 12.76 10.99 14.86
CA SER A 400 12.43 10.17 16.04
C SER A 400 13.34 8.95 16.20
N ASP A 401 13.89 8.39 15.12
CA ASP A 401 14.86 7.31 15.18
C ASP A 401 16.21 7.79 15.68
N THR A 402 16.61 8.99 15.27
CA THR A 402 17.85 9.61 15.73
C THR A 402 17.86 9.77 17.24
N TYR A 403 16.74 10.22 17.85
CA TYR A 403 16.59 10.22 19.32
C TYR A 403 16.70 8.81 19.92
N THR A 404 16.07 7.81 19.29
CA THR A 404 16.13 6.41 19.75
C THR A 404 17.56 5.90 19.76
N ILE A 405 18.34 6.18 18.71
CA ILE A 405 19.73 5.78 18.59
C ILE A 405 20.56 6.40 19.72
N VAL A 406 20.35 7.68 20.05
CA VAL A 406 21.05 8.32 21.16
C VAL A 406 20.87 7.54 22.47
N TYR A 407 19.64 7.15 22.80
CA TYR A 407 19.35 6.37 24.01
C TYR A 407 19.95 4.96 23.97
N VAL A 408 19.81 4.26 22.83
CA VAL A 408 20.34 2.90 22.67
C VAL A 408 21.85 2.88 22.82
N PHE A 409 22.55 3.84 22.20
CA PHE A 409 24.00 3.97 22.35
C PHE A 409 24.43 4.26 23.79
N ASN A 410 23.70 5.12 24.49
CA ASN A 410 23.96 5.40 25.91
C ASN A 410 23.83 4.13 26.76
N ASP A 411 22.77 3.34 26.52
CA ASP A 411 22.56 2.07 27.20
C ASP A 411 23.65 1.03 26.87
N MET A 412 24.13 1.00 25.64
CA MET A 412 25.20 0.12 25.22
C MET A 412 26.54 0.52 25.84
N LEU A 413 26.90 1.80 25.79
CA LEU A 413 28.16 2.31 26.36
C LEU A 413 28.22 2.13 27.86
N SER A 414 27.09 2.11 28.55
CA SER A 414 27.03 1.89 30.02
C SER A 414 27.25 0.42 30.41
N LYS A 415 27.06 -0.54 29.49
CA LYS A 415 27.11 -1.98 29.79
C LYS A 415 28.35 -2.71 29.28
N ILE A 416 29.12 -2.11 28.36
CA ILE A 416 30.28 -2.77 27.71
C ILE A 416 31.59 -2.28 28.32
N PRO A 417 32.45 -3.18 28.86
CA PRO A 417 33.80 -2.81 29.30
C PRO A 417 34.64 -2.28 28.13
N PHE A 418 35.48 -1.32 28.39
CA PHE A 418 36.23 -0.48 27.47
C PHE A 418 37.09 -1.24 26.43
N SER A 419 37.50 -2.48 26.72
CA SER A 419 38.41 -3.28 25.90
C SER A 419 37.78 -3.98 24.70
N HIS A 420 36.45 -4.02 24.62
CA HIS A 420 35.71 -4.77 23.56
C HIS A 420 34.85 -3.85 22.68
N SER A 421 34.90 -2.54 22.90
CA SER A 421 34.03 -1.61 22.17
C SER A 421 34.49 -1.34 20.74
N ASP A 422 35.76 -1.59 20.43
CA ASP A 422 36.33 -1.27 19.10
C ASP A 422 35.93 -2.29 18.03
N SER A 423 35.79 -3.59 18.40
CA SER A 423 35.38 -4.65 17.48
C SER A 423 33.88 -4.66 17.12
N ILE A 424 33.02 -4.03 17.92
CA ILE A 424 31.58 -3.92 17.60
C ILE A 424 31.35 -2.76 16.61
N PHE A 425 32.27 -1.81 16.56
CA PHE A 425 32.20 -0.65 15.67
C PHE A 425 32.87 -0.84 14.30
N ASP A 426 33.61 -1.94 14.11
CA ASP A 426 34.08 -2.37 12.76
C ASP A 426 32.94 -2.81 11.84
N MET A 427 31.69 -2.86 12.30
CA MET A 427 30.52 -2.79 11.42
C MET A 427 30.48 -1.50 10.55
N GLN A 428 31.45 -0.61 10.69
CA GLN A 428 31.66 0.55 9.81
C GLN A 428 31.90 0.17 8.36
N THR A 429 32.40 -1.00 8.07
CA THR A 429 32.65 -1.49 6.71
C THR A 429 31.39 -1.92 5.96
N MET A 430 30.29 -2.20 6.62
CA MET A 430 29.02 -2.58 5.95
C MET A 430 28.15 -1.38 5.50
N ALA A 431 28.50 -0.16 5.85
CA ALA A 431 27.73 1.05 5.52
C ALA A 431 28.53 2.04 4.65
N GLU A 432 29.38 1.55 3.79
CA GLU A 432 29.97 2.36 2.72
C GLU A 432 28.98 2.51 1.55
N SER A 433 27.86 3.17 1.80
CA SER A 433 27.14 3.84 0.72
C SER A 433 27.75 5.23 0.56
N ASP A 434 28.39 5.47 -0.55
CA ASP A 434 28.85 6.79 -1.00
C ASP A 434 27.66 7.76 -1.03
N MET A 435 27.46 8.48 0.06
CA MET A 435 26.58 9.66 0.02
C MET A 435 27.31 10.72 -0.82
N PRO A 436 26.69 11.21 -1.91
CA PRO A 436 27.32 12.24 -2.73
C PRO A 436 27.64 13.47 -1.90
N VAL A 437 28.81 14.05 -2.10
CA VAL A 437 29.34 15.22 -1.38
C VAL A 437 28.46 16.48 -1.59
N SER A 438 27.61 16.49 -2.61
CA SER A 438 26.62 17.54 -2.86
C SER A 438 25.28 16.89 -3.26
N MET A 439 24.29 17.05 -2.41
CA MET A 439 22.91 16.62 -2.66
C MET A 439 22.16 17.72 -3.41
N SER A 440 21.37 17.35 -4.41
CA SER A 440 20.47 18.30 -5.06
C SER A 440 19.32 18.69 -4.13
N GLN A 441 18.75 19.88 -4.32
CA GLN A 441 17.59 20.32 -3.54
C GLN A 441 16.43 19.30 -3.61
N GLN A 442 16.20 18.69 -4.76
CA GLN A 442 15.16 17.68 -4.95
C GLN A 442 15.40 16.40 -4.15
N GLU A 443 16.66 15.97 -4.04
CA GLU A 443 17.03 14.82 -3.21
C GLU A 443 16.84 15.13 -1.73
N GLU A 444 17.20 16.34 -1.30
CA GLU A 444 16.96 16.79 0.08
C GLU A 444 15.46 16.82 0.40
N GLU A 445 14.62 17.37 -0.47
CA GLU A 445 13.17 17.37 -0.33
C GLU A 445 12.60 15.94 -0.20
N ARG A 446 13.10 14.99 -1.01
CA ARG A 446 12.69 13.58 -0.93
C ARG A 446 13.06 12.94 0.40
N LEU A 447 14.25 13.20 0.92
CA LEU A 447 14.70 12.67 2.21
C LEU A 447 13.88 13.25 3.36
N ILE A 448 13.62 14.55 3.36
CA ILE A 448 12.78 15.21 4.36
C ILE A 448 11.37 14.59 4.37
N ARG A 449 10.73 14.43 3.22
CA ARG A 449 9.41 13.80 3.12
C ARG A 449 9.44 12.36 3.64
N ARG A 450 10.42 11.55 3.21
CA ARG A 450 10.56 10.14 3.65
C ARG A 450 10.74 10.05 5.16
N SER A 451 11.58 10.92 5.74
CA SER A 451 11.79 11.00 7.19
C SER A 451 10.49 11.30 7.93
N TYR A 452 9.79 12.35 7.53
CA TYR A 452 8.56 12.77 8.20
C TYR A 452 7.41 11.77 8.03
N LEU A 453 7.28 11.14 6.85
CA LEU A 453 6.33 10.05 6.63
C LEU A 453 6.57 8.86 7.56
N ARG A 454 7.85 8.48 7.78
CA ARG A 454 8.22 7.43 8.73
C ARG A 454 7.83 7.81 10.16
N ASP A 455 8.10 9.04 10.59
CA ASP A 455 7.75 9.51 11.93
C ASP A 455 6.23 9.54 12.12
N LEU A 456 5.45 10.02 11.13
CA LEU A 456 4.00 9.99 11.15
C LEU A 456 3.47 8.55 11.19
N TYR A 457 3.96 7.67 10.31
CA TYR A 457 3.54 6.26 10.29
C TYR A 457 3.77 5.60 11.65
N ARG A 458 4.95 5.78 12.23
CA ARG A 458 5.30 5.23 13.54
C ARG A 458 4.47 5.83 14.67
N PHE A 459 4.20 7.14 14.64
CA PHE A 459 3.30 7.77 15.59
C PHE A 459 1.93 7.07 15.59
N TYR A 460 1.29 6.92 14.43
CA TYR A 460 -0.04 6.32 14.32
C TYR A 460 -0.07 4.80 14.61
N HIS A 461 1.06 4.11 14.61
CA HIS A 461 1.13 2.66 14.85
C HIS A 461 1.75 2.27 16.20
N LEU A 462 2.64 3.08 16.74
CA LEU A 462 3.45 2.73 17.91
C LEU A 462 3.17 3.60 19.14
N PHE A 463 2.63 4.81 18.97
CA PHE A 463 2.29 5.65 20.10
C PHE A 463 1.31 4.95 21.04
N MET A 464 1.53 5.01 22.35
CA MET A 464 0.72 4.26 23.32
C MET A 464 -0.77 4.63 23.24
N GLU A 465 -1.07 5.91 23.05
CA GLU A 465 -2.42 6.46 22.96
C GLU A 465 -2.93 6.62 21.51
N ARG A 466 -2.33 5.90 20.55
CA ARG A 466 -2.68 5.96 19.11
C ARG A 466 -4.15 5.70 18.81
N ALA A 467 -4.84 4.95 19.65
CA ALA A 467 -6.26 4.66 19.49
C ALA A 467 -7.15 5.93 19.58
N ASN A 468 -6.62 7.03 20.12
CA ASN A 468 -7.32 8.31 20.19
C ASN A 468 -7.18 9.12 18.88
N PHE A 469 -6.48 8.62 17.87
CA PHE A 469 -6.19 9.34 16.62
C PHE A 469 -6.66 8.58 15.39
N SER A 470 -7.17 9.32 14.43
CA SER A 470 -7.59 8.81 13.12
C SER A 470 -6.38 8.54 12.23
N ASN A 471 -6.05 7.27 12.01
CA ASN A 471 -4.85 6.88 11.26
C ASN A 471 -5.03 7.09 9.75
N PRO A 472 -4.26 7.99 9.10
CA PRO A 472 -4.37 8.24 7.66
C PRO A 472 -3.80 7.10 6.79
N PHE A 473 -3.02 6.18 7.36
CA PHE A 473 -2.42 5.03 6.66
C PHE A 473 -3.31 3.78 6.66
N ARG A 474 -4.44 3.82 7.31
CA ARG A 474 -5.42 2.71 7.34
C ARG A 474 -6.74 3.12 6.74
N GLU A 475 -7.40 2.18 6.07
CA GLU A 475 -8.80 2.32 5.71
C GLU A 475 -9.64 2.46 6.99
N GLN A 476 -10.66 3.30 6.94
CA GLN A 476 -11.63 3.35 8.03
C GLN A 476 -12.51 2.09 7.98
N PRO A 477 -12.81 1.45 9.13
CA PRO A 477 -13.72 0.32 9.16
C PRO A 477 -15.05 0.67 8.47
N HIS A 478 -15.50 -0.21 7.59
CA HIS A 478 -16.73 -0.03 6.79
C HIS A 478 -16.74 1.13 5.78
N SER A 479 -15.60 1.76 5.53
CA SER A 479 -15.46 2.77 4.48
C SER A 479 -15.25 2.10 3.12
N GLN A 480 -15.87 2.67 2.09
CA GLN A 480 -15.58 2.33 0.69
C GLN A 480 -14.43 3.18 0.12
N HIS A 481 -13.81 4.02 0.95
CA HIS A 481 -12.75 4.92 0.54
C HIS A 481 -11.38 4.36 0.91
N ALA A 482 -10.42 4.58 0.03
CA ALA A 482 -9.01 4.25 0.25
C ALA A 482 -8.45 4.94 1.50
N ALA A 483 -7.37 4.37 2.07
CA ALA A 483 -6.61 5.05 3.11
C ALA A 483 -6.23 6.47 2.65
N ARG A 484 -6.35 7.46 3.54
CA ARG A 484 -6.17 8.88 3.19
C ARG A 484 -4.80 9.21 2.61
N CYS A 485 -3.79 8.44 2.97
CA CYS A 485 -2.45 8.57 2.39
C CYS A 485 -2.42 8.22 0.89
N LEU A 486 -3.36 7.41 0.36
CA LEU A 486 -3.56 7.18 -1.07
C LEU A 486 -4.37 8.32 -1.71
N PHE A 487 -3.89 9.53 -1.54
CA PHE A 487 -4.61 10.75 -1.89
C PHE A 487 -4.99 10.85 -3.38
N LEU A 488 -4.22 10.26 -4.30
CA LEU A 488 -4.56 10.23 -5.72
C LEU A 488 -5.82 9.37 -6.04
N ALA A 489 -6.29 8.55 -5.09
CA ALA A 489 -7.58 7.88 -5.22
C ALA A 489 -8.79 8.83 -5.06
N GLN A 490 -8.56 10.10 -4.72
CA GLN A 490 -9.62 11.07 -4.46
C GLN A 490 -9.85 11.97 -5.69
N PRO A 491 -11.12 12.20 -6.09
CA PRO A 491 -11.45 12.96 -7.30
C PRO A 491 -10.86 14.38 -7.34
N ILE A 492 -10.68 15.01 -6.19
CA ILE A 492 -10.13 16.37 -6.10
C ILE A 492 -8.68 16.47 -6.59
N PHE A 493 -7.92 15.37 -6.55
CA PHE A 493 -6.54 15.30 -7.06
C PHE A 493 -6.48 14.93 -8.54
N TYR A 494 -7.61 14.72 -9.20
CA TYR A 494 -7.58 14.38 -10.61
C TYR A 494 -6.97 15.53 -11.43
N SER A 495 -5.93 15.20 -12.16
CA SER A 495 -5.29 16.10 -13.13
C SER A 495 -4.57 15.25 -14.17
N VAL A 496 -4.66 15.68 -15.43
CA VAL A 496 -3.93 15.06 -16.53
C VAL A 496 -2.41 14.99 -16.25
N LYS A 497 -1.89 16.00 -15.54
CA LYS A 497 -0.46 16.04 -15.14
C LYS A 497 -0.08 14.96 -14.11
N LEU A 498 -1.04 14.41 -13.36
CA LEU A 498 -0.84 13.37 -12.36
C LEU A 498 -1.25 11.98 -12.85
N LYS A 499 -1.77 11.86 -14.07
CA LYS A 499 -2.18 10.57 -14.65
C LYS A 499 -1.06 9.53 -14.61
N ASP A 500 0.13 9.90 -15.09
CA ASP A 500 1.31 9.01 -15.05
C ASP A 500 1.66 8.55 -13.63
N ALA A 501 1.48 9.43 -12.64
CA ALA A 501 1.74 9.09 -11.24
C ALA A 501 0.69 8.11 -10.69
N LEU A 502 -0.56 8.25 -11.10
CA LEU A 502 -1.65 7.36 -10.76
C LEU A 502 -1.39 5.96 -11.34
N GLU A 503 -1.11 5.85 -12.63
CA GLU A 503 -0.82 4.58 -13.30
C GLU A 503 0.43 3.89 -12.74
N GLN A 504 1.52 4.62 -12.55
CA GLN A 504 2.76 4.07 -11.97
C GLN A 504 2.59 3.68 -10.50
N GLY A 505 1.80 4.46 -9.73
CA GLY A 505 1.42 4.12 -8.35
C GLY A 505 0.63 2.82 -8.31
N THR A 506 -0.37 2.69 -9.18
CA THR A 506 -1.15 1.45 -9.35
C THR A 506 -0.27 0.26 -9.71
N ALA A 507 0.65 0.41 -10.65
CA ALA A 507 1.56 -0.67 -11.03
C ALA A 507 2.46 -1.11 -9.86
N LYS A 508 2.90 -0.19 -9.01
CA LYS A 508 3.66 -0.52 -7.79
C LYS A 508 2.80 -1.27 -6.77
N LEU A 509 1.55 -0.84 -6.55
CA LEU A 509 0.62 -1.52 -5.66
C LEU A 509 0.32 -2.95 -6.16
N VAL A 510 0.11 -3.12 -7.47
CA VAL A 510 -0.06 -4.44 -8.10
C VAL A 510 1.19 -5.32 -7.89
N LYS A 511 2.41 -4.78 -8.06
CA LYS A 511 3.66 -5.51 -7.79
C LYS A 511 3.72 -5.99 -6.33
N LYS A 512 3.21 -5.21 -5.40
CA LYS A 512 3.13 -5.52 -3.96
C LYS A 512 1.89 -6.36 -3.58
N LYS A 513 1.07 -6.77 -4.55
CA LYS A 513 -0.18 -7.53 -4.37
C LYS A 513 -1.28 -6.80 -3.56
N LEU A 514 -1.20 -5.49 -3.51
CA LEU A 514 -2.21 -4.61 -2.90
C LEU A 514 -3.28 -4.28 -3.96
N TYR A 515 -4.04 -5.30 -4.35
CA TYR A 515 -4.98 -5.19 -5.48
C TYR A 515 -6.17 -4.29 -5.20
N ARG A 516 -6.65 -4.28 -3.94
CA ARG A 516 -7.77 -3.43 -3.51
C ARG A 516 -7.39 -1.94 -3.62
N GLU A 517 -6.24 -1.58 -3.08
CA GLU A 517 -5.72 -0.21 -3.12
C GLU A 517 -5.41 0.22 -4.55
N ALA A 518 -4.91 -0.70 -5.37
CA ALA A 518 -4.66 -0.48 -6.78
C ALA A 518 -5.97 -0.20 -7.56
N ALA A 519 -7.02 -0.97 -7.28
CA ALA A 519 -8.33 -0.77 -7.86
C ALA A 519 -8.94 0.59 -7.48
N MET A 520 -8.89 0.95 -6.18
CA MET A 520 -9.36 2.24 -5.69
C MET A 520 -8.64 3.42 -6.33
N LEU A 521 -7.34 3.26 -6.62
CA LEU A 521 -6.56 4.30 -7.28
C LEU A 521 -7.02 4.51 -8.72
N LEU A 522 -7.27 3.43 -9.47
CA LEU A 522 -7.75 3.49 -10.86
C LEU A 522 -9.17 4.05 -10.98
N GLU A 523 -10.02 3.91 -9.96
CA GLU A 523 -11.36 4.48 -9.97
C GLU A 523 -11.38 5.99 -10.16
N ASN A 524 -10.29 6.68 -9.84
CA ASN A 524 -10.17 8.13 -10.02
C ASN A 524 -9.88 8.54 -11.48
N GLU A 525 -9.57 7.60 -12.38
CA GLU A 525 -9.28 7.94 -13.77
C GLU A 525 -10.56 8.19 -14.56
N GLN A 526 -10.64 9.35 -15.24
CA GLN A 526 -11.81 9.72 -16.04
C GLN A 526 -11.93 8.88 -17.30
N GLU A 527 -13.16 8.63 -17.74
CA GLU A 527 -13.43 7.80 -18.92
C GLU A 527 -12.74 8.28 -20.19
N SER A 528 -12.62 9.60 -20.37
CA SER A 528 -11.94 10.22 -21.53
C SER A 528 -10.44 9.90 -21.61
N ASP A 529 -9.83 9.57 -20.47
CA ASP A 529 -8.38 9.41 -20.35
C ASP A 529 -7.95 7.95 -20.23
N ARG A 530 -8.93 7.04 -20.18
CA ARG A 530 -8.69 5.59 -20.09
C ARG A 530 -8.00 5.09 -21.36
N ASP A 531 -6.75 4.73 -21.22
CA ASP A 531 -5.90 4.25 -22.30
C ASP A 531 -5.52 2.75 -22.13
N PHE A 532 -4.52 2.32 -22.86
CA PHE A 532 -3.97 0.99 -22.77
C PHE A 532 -3.57 0.60 -21.33
N ASN A 533 -2.88 1.49 -20.60
CA ASN A 533 -2.34 1.18 -19.29
C ASN A 533 -3.47 0.97 -18.27
N PHE A 534 -4.48 1.83 -18.32
CA PHE A 534 -5.69 1.69 -17.50
C PHE A 534 -6.32 0.30 -17.69
N HIS A 535 -6.69 -0.02 -18.94
CA HIS A 535 -7.38 -1.29 -19.22
C HIS A 535 -6.52 -2.51 -18.92
N TYR A 536 -5.22 -2.43 -19.19
CA TYR A 536 -4.29 -3.51 -18.86
C TYR A 536 -4.16 -3.76 -17.36
N LEU A 537 -4.07 -2.70 -16.56
CA LEU A 537 -4.00 -2.79 -15.09
C LEU A 537 -5.31 -3.31 -14.50
N CYS A 538 -6.47 -2.82 -14.96
CA CYS A 538 -7.78 -3.34 -14.56
C CYS A 538 -7.90 -4.84 -14.83
N ALA A 539 -7.61 -5.27 -16.06
CA ALA A 539 -7.65 -6.67 -16.42
C ALA A 539 -6.73 -7.54 -15.56
N TYR A 540 -5.52 -7.04 -15.28
CA TYR A 540 -4.54 -7.76 -14.47
C TYR A 540 -4.99 -7.89 -13.00
N ILE A 541 -5.55 -6.83 -12.42
CA ILE A 541 -6.10 -6.84 -11.06
C ILE A 541 -7.25 -7.86 -10.98
N LEU A 542 -8.23 -7.78 -11.88
CA LEU A 542 -9.37 -8.68 -11.93
C LEU A 542 -8.99 -10.16 -12.13
N MET A 543 -7.87 -10.41 -12.81
CA MET A 543 -7.36 -11.77 -13.01
C MET A 543 -6.65 -12.33 -11.76
N LYS A 544 -6.05 -11.47 -10.92
CA LYS A 544 -5.18 -11.88 -9.81
C LYS A 544 -5.81 -11.76 -8.45
N ALA A 545 -6.75 -10.85 -8.28
CA ALA A 545 -7.41 -10.60 -7.00
C ALA A 545 -8.63 -11.51 -6.84
N ASP A 546 -8.92 -11.86 -5.60
CA ASP A 546 -10.21 -12.43 -5.23
C ASP A 546 -11.26 -11.33 -5.31
N LYS A 547 -12.36 -11.57 -6.03
CA LYS A 547 -13.42 -10.57 -6.27
C LYS A 547 -13.99 -9.96 -4.97
N ASP A 548 -14.09 -10.76 -3.91
CA ASP A 548 -14.57 -10.31 -2.60
C ASP A 548 -13.67 -9.29 -1.91
N GLN A 549 -12.40 -9.19 -2.33
CA GLN A 549 -11.43 -8.23 -1.81
C GLN A 549 -11.46 -6.90 -2.56
N LEU A 550 -12.07 -6.86 -3.75
CA LEU A 550 -12.13 -5.66 -4.58
C LEU A 550 -13.26 -4.70 -4.13
N PRO A 551 -13.20 -3.41 -4.49
CA PRO A 551 -14.30 -2.48 -4.27
C PRO A 551 -15.58 -2.97 -4.96
N GLN A 552 -16.75 -2.66 -4.37
CA GLN A 552 -18.05 -3.14 -4.88
C GLN A 552 -18.31 -2.80 -6.36
N LYS A 553 -17.80 -1.68 -6.85
CA LYS A 553 -17.91 -1.28 -8.26
C LYS A 553 -17.29 -2.29 -9.23
N TRP A 554 -16.31 -3.08 -8.77
CA TRP A 554 -15.58 -4.07 -9.58
C TRP A 554 -16.26 -5.46 -9.59
N ALA A 555 -17.35 -5.63 -8.83
CA ALA A 555 -18.02 -6.94 -8.69
C ALA A 555 -18.52 -7.51 -10.01
N ASP A 556 -19.05 -6.64 -10.88
CA ASP A 556 -19.62 -7.01 -12.17
C ASP A 556 -18.63 -6.89 -13.34
N GLU A 557 -17.41 -6.39 -13.09
CA GLU A 557 -16.39 -6.22 -14.12
C GLU A 557 -15.67 -7.54 -14.42
N GLU A 558 -15.34 -7.76 -15.68
CA GLU A 558 -14.59 -8.94 -16.13
C GLU A 558 -13.24 -8.57 -16.75
N ALA A 559 -12.20 -9.29 -16.37
CA ALA A 559 -10.86 -9.14 -16.93
C ALA A 559 -10.84 -9.25 -18.47
N PHE A 560 -11.71 -10.09 -19.02
CA PHE A 560 -11.84 -10.30 -20.46
C PHE A 560 -12.21 -9.02 -21.22
N ASP A 561 -13.15 -8.23 -20.69
CA ASP A 561 -13.58 -7.01 -21.37
C ASP A 561 -12.50 -5.94 -21.34
N HIS A 562 -11.79 -5.82 -20.22
CA HIS A 562 -10.65 -4.92 -20.13
C HIS A 562 -9.48 -5.34 -21.03
N PHE A 563 -9.17 -6.63 -21.15
CA PHE A 563 -8.16 -7.08 -22.12
C PHE A 563 -8.57 -6.78 -23.56
N ARG A 564 -9.86 -6.88 -23.90
CA ARG A 564 -10.35 -6.48 -25.22
C ARG A 564 -10.14 -5.00 -25.48
N GLN A 565 -10.45 -4.14 -24.53
CA GLN A 565 -10.20 -2.70 -24.67
C GLN A 565 -8.69 -2.39 -24.77
N ALA A 566 -7.88 -3.04 -23.94
CA ALA A 566 -6.43 -2.90 -24.02
C ALA A 566 -5.88 -3.34 -25.41
N MET A 567 -6.39 -4.43 -25.97
CA MET A 567 -6.03 -4.87 -27.33
C MET A 567 -6.45 -3.84 -28.38
N PHE A 568 -7.63 -3.21 -28.23
CA PHE A 568 -8.07 -2.16 -29.14
C PHE A 568 -7.13 -0.94 -29.10
N CYS A 569 -6.69 -0.53 -27.91
CA CYS A 569 -5.71 0.57 -27.76
C CYS A 569 -4.32 0.21 -28.30
N LYS A 570 -3.89 -1.04 -28.10
CA LYS A 570 -2.54 -1.53 -28.49
C LYS A 570 -2.60 -2.94 -29.09
N PRO A 571 -2.93 -3.08 -30.40
CA PRO A 571 -3.22 -4.38 -31.03
C PRO A 571 -2.06 -5.40 -31.00
N LYS A 572 -0.81 -4.95 -30.91
CA LYS A 572 0.39 -5.83 -30.92
C LYS A 572 1.08 -5.91 -29.55
N HIS A 573 0.35 -5.74 -28.45
CA HIS A 573 0.97 -5.92 -27.14
C HIS A 573 0.97 -7.41 -26.74
N GLN A 574 2.13 -8.04 -26.75
CA GLN A 574 2.31 -9.48 -26.59
C GLN A 574 1.62 -10.06 -25.33
N ARG A 575 1.79 -9.41 -24.17
CA ARG A 575 1.20 -9.92 -22.91
C ARG A 575 -0.33 -9.87 -22.93
N THR A 576 -0.91 -8.77 -23.42
CA THR A 576 -2.38 -8.63 -23.58
C THR A 576 -2.94 -9.70 -24.49
N LEU A 577 -2.32 -9.91 -25.65
CA LEU A 577 -2.73 -10.94 -26.61
C LEU A 577 -2.65 -12.34 -25.98
N ASN A 578 -1.56 -12.65 -25.27
CA ASN A 578 -1.41 -13.96 -24.63
C ASN A 578 -2.47 -14.21 -23.55
N TYR A 579 -2.79 -13.22 -22.71
CA TYR A 579 -3.83 -13.35 -21.72
C TYR A 579 -5.21 -13.48 -22.35
N LEU A 580 -5.51 -12.63 -23.32
CA LEU A 580 -6.79 -12.65 -24.02
C LEU A 580 -6.98 -13.96 -24.80
N GLY A 581 -5.94 -14.44 -25.49
CA GLY A 581 -5.96 -15.73 -26.19
C GLY A 581 -6.28 -16.90 -25.27
N LYS A 582 -5.65 -16.96 -24.08
CA LYS A 582 -5.96 -17.99 -23.08
C LYS A 582 -7.41 -17.93 -22.60
N GLN A 583 -7.90 -16.75 -22.26
CA GLN A 583 -9.30 -16.59 -21.83
C GLN A 583 -10.30 -16.93 -22.92
N MET A 584 -9.99 -16.60 -24.18
CA MET A 584 -10.85 -17.00 -25.31
C MET A 584 -10.86 -18.51 -25.52
N MET A 585 -9.73 -19.20 -25.30
CA MET A 585 -9.71 -20.67 -25.34
C MET A 585 -10.54 -21.29 -24.20
N GLU A 586 -10.41 -20.77 -22.96
CA GLU A 586 -11.22 -21.21 -21.82
C GLU A 586 -12.72 -21.00 -22.04
N LYS A 587 -13.10 -19.92 -22.72
CA LYS A 587 -14.49 -19.64 -23.12
C LYS A 587 -14.92 -20.35 -24.42
N HIS A 588 -14.11 -21.25 -24.98
CA HIS A 588 -14.33 -21.96 -26.22
C HIS A 588 -14.54 -21.07 -27.47
N MET A 589 -14.01 -19.86 -27.42
CA MET A 589 -14.07 -18.88 -28.53
C MET A 589 -12.90 -19.09 -29.51
N TYR A 590 -12.75 -20.30 -30.05
CA TYR A 590 -11.56 -20.71 -30.80
C TYR A 590 -11.28 -19.89 -32.06
N GLN A 591 -12.33 -19.40 -32.76
CA GLN A 591 -12.14 -18.54 -33.95
C GLN A 591 -11.46 -17.21 -33.61
N SER A 592 -11.83 -16.62 -32.48
CA SER A 592 -11.21 -15.36 -31.99
C SER A 592 -9.81 -15.62 -31.43
N ALA A 593 -9.63 -16.74 -30.73
CA ALA A 593 -8.34 -17.15 -30.21
C ALA A 593 -7.34 -17.43 -31.34
N LEU A 594 -7.78 -18.02 -32.43
CA LEU A 594 -6.97 -18.29 -33.63
C LEU A 594 -6.28 -17.02 -34.14
N SER A 595 -7.03 -15.95 -34.39
CA SER A 595 -6.48 -14.71 -34.92
C SER A 595 -5.47 -14.07 -33.99
N ILE A 596 -5.67 -14.25 -32.67
CA ILE A 596 -4.71 -13.77 -31.64
C ILE A 596 -3.42 -14.59 -31.69
N TYR A 597 -3.53 -15.93 -31.72
CA TYR A 597 -2.34 -16.78 -31.75
C TYR A 597 -1.59 -16.71 -33.08
N GLU A 598 -2.27 -16.48 -34.19
CA GLU A 598 -1.63 -16.16 -35.47
C GLU A 598 -0.74 -14.89 -35.32
N THR A 599 -1.30 -13.81 -34.74
CA THR A 599 -0.55 -12.58 -34.50
C THR A 599 0.63 -12.82 -33.55
N LEU A 600 0.46 -13.61 -32.49
CA LEU A 600 1.52 -13.93 -31.53
C LEU A 600 2.65 -14.76 -32.18
N VAL A 601 2.31 -15.72 -33.04
CA VAL A 601 3.30 -16.52 -33.78
C VAL A 601 4.00 -15.68 -34.84
N GLU A 602 3.30 -14.77 -35.52
CA GLU A 602 3.97 -13.79 -36.42
C GLU A 602 4.96 -12.92 -35.68
N MET A 603 4.63 -12.46 -34.44
CA MET A 603 5.53 -11.64 -33.63
C MET A 603 6.72 -12.41 -33.06
N LYS A 604 6.52 -13.68 -32.70
CA LYS A 604 7.52 -14.57 -32.11
C LYS A 604 7.41 -15.99 -32.67
N PRO A 605 7.94 -16.24 -33.86
CA PRO A 605 7.88 -17.56 -34.51
C PRO A 605 8.62 -18.67 -33.76
N GLU A 606 9.56 -18.30 -32.90
CA GLU A 606 10.37 -19.24 -32.09
C GLU A 606 9.65 -19.72 -30.82
N ASN A 607 8.48 -19.16 -30.50
CA ASN A 607 7.80 -19.48 -29.25
C ASN A 607 6.89 -20.69 -29.42
N ASP A 608 7.35 -21.86 -28.93
CA ASP A 608 6.66 -23.13 -29.04
C ASP A 608 5.28 -23.14 -28.34
N ALA A 609 5.14 -22.43 -27.23
CA ALA A 609 3.87 -22.33 -26.52
C ALA A 609 2.79 -21.62 -27.35
N TYR A 610 3.16 -20.62 -28.15
CA TYR A 610 2.21 -19.95 -29.04
C TYR A 610 1.86 -20.82 -30.23
N GLN A 611 2.83 -21.56 -30.81
CA GLN A 611 2.58 -22.53 -31.89
C GLN A 611 1.68 -23.66 -31.40
N TYR A 612 1.89 -24.15 -30.17
CA TYR A 612 1.04 -25.14 -29.53
C TYR A 612 -0.41 -24.65 -29.37
N SER A 613 -0.60 -23.46 -28.79
CA SER A 613 -1.93 -22.88 -28.62
C SER A 613 -2.63 -22.61 -29.95
N LEU A 614 -1.88 -22.19 -30.97
CA LEU A 614 -2.37 -22.04 -32.34
C LEU A 614 -2.87 -23.41 -32.92
N ALA A 615 -2.05 -24.43 -32.71
CA ALA A 615 -2.41 -25.80 -33.18
C ALA A 615 -3.65 -26.36 -32.46
N VAL A 616 -3.83 -26.06 -31.17
CA VAL A 616 -5.06 -26.41 -30.44
C VAL A 616 -6.27 -25.70 -31.04
N CYS A 617 -6.18 -24.38 -31.28
CA CYS A 617 -7.25 -23.61 -31.92
C CYS A 617 -7.63 -24.19 -33.30
N LEU A 618 -6.63 -24.50 -34.11
CA LEU A 618 -6.83 -25.14 -35.46
C LEU A 618 -7.49 -26.50 -35.36
N THR A 619 -7.13 -27.32 -34.39
CA THR A 619 -7.74 -28.64 -34.14
C THR A 619 -9.20 -28.52 -33.80
N GLU A 620 -9.56 -27.64 -32.87
CA GLU A 620 -10.95 -27.40 -32.44
C GLU A 620 -11.82 -26.82 -33.57
N LEU A 621 -11.21 -26.03 -34.47
CA LEU A 621 -11.85 -25.49 -35.66
C LEU A 621 -11.85 -26.50 -36.85
N LYS A 622 -11.43 -27.74 -36.63
CA LYS A 622 -11.36 -28.81 -37.59
C LYS A 622 -10.43 -28.58 -38.80
N GLN A 623 -9.42 -27.70 -38.60
CA GLN A 623 -8.39 -27.43 -39.60
C GLN A 623 -7.17 -28.36 -39.33
N TYR A 624 -7.41 -29.66 -39.40
CA TYR A 624 -6.46 -30.69 -38.95
C TYR A 624 -5.11 -30.64 -39.69
N LYS A 625 -5.11 -30.37 -40.99
CA LYS A 625 -3.89 -30.37 -41.80
C LYS A 625 -2.91 -29.29 -41.40
N GLU A 626 -3.43 -28.12 -41.10
CA GLU A 626 -2.64 -26.98 -40.61
C GLU A 626 -2.16 -27.24 -39.18
N ALA A 627 -3.03 -27.77 -38.33
CA ALA A 627 -2.68 -28.15 -36.96
C ALA A 627 -1.56 -29.19 -36.94
N LEU A 628 -1.67 -30.25 -37.74
CA LEU A 628 -0.67 -31.32 -37.81
C LEU A 628 0.70 -30.83 -38.26
N LYS A 629 0.80 -29.87 -39.16
CA LYS A 629 2.09 -29.29 -39.55
C LYS A 629 2.83 -28.66 -38.34
N LEU A 630 2.09 -27.93 -37.54
CA LEU A 630 2.67 -27.30 -36.33
C LEU A 630 3.01 -28.33 -35.26
N LEU A 631 2.10 -29.29 -35.01
CA LEU A 631 2.27 -30.32 -33.99
C LEU A 631 3.40 -31.30 -34.31
N PHE A 632 3.59 -31.69 -35.58
CA PHE A 632 4.74 -32.49 -35.99
C PHE A 632 6.04 -31.76 -35.84
N LYS A 633 6.09 -30.43 -36.14
CA LYS A 633 7.25 -29.60 -35.90
C LYS A 633 7.60 -29.58 -34.40
N LEU A 634 6.59 -29.31 -33.54
CA LEU A 634 6.79 -29.25 -32.07
C LEU A 634 7.21 -30.63 -31.52
N TYR A 635 6.61 -31.70 -31.98
CA TYR A 635 6.99 -33.08 -31.62
C TYR A 635 8.43 -33.41 -32.01
N TYR A 636 8.90 -32.94 -33.15
CA TYR A 636 10.30 -33.11 -33.56
C TYR A 636 11.27 -32.37 -32.67
N LEU A 637 10.91 -31.15 -32.19
CA LEU A 637 11.72 -30.34 -31.32
C LEU A 637 11.72 -30.86 -29.86
N HIS A 638 10.57 -31.35 -29.41
CA HIS A 638 10.35 -31.80 -28.03
C HIS A 638 9.64 -33.17 -27.99
N PRO A 639 10.32 -34.25 -28.38
CA PRO A 639 9.73 -35.58 -28.43
C PRO A 639 9.33 -36.14 -27.09
N GLU A 640 9.89 -35.62 -26.01
CA GLU A 640 9.61 -35.96 -24.58
C GLU A 640 8.38 -35.25 -24.03
N ASP A 641 7.84 -34.22 -24.70
CA ASP A 641 6.68 -33.48 -24.19
C ASP A 641 5.38 -34.26 -24.44
N SER A 642 4.88 -34.87 -23.35
CA SER A 642 3.63 -35.64 -23.38
C SER A 642 2.41 -34.77 -23.80
N SER A 643 2.41 -33.46 -23.54
CA SER A 643 1.31 -32.56 -23.92
C SER A 643 1.24 -32.40 -25.44
N VAL A 644 2.40 -32.22 -26.06
CA VAL A 644 2.51 -32.15 -27.53
C VAL A 644 2.10 -33.45 -28.17
N THR A 645 2.58 -34.61 -27.63
CA THR A 645 2.25 -35.93 -28.10
C THR A 645 0.76 -36.24 -28.02
N ARG A 646 0.10 -35.87 -26.92
CA ARG A 646 -1.35 -36.01 -26.76
C ARG A 646 -2.13 -35.16 -27.76
N GLN A 647 -1.78 -33.89 -27.92
CA GLN A 647 -2.47 -33.01 -28.87
C GLN A 647 -2.25 -33.44 -30.32
N LEU A 648 -1.03 -33.88 -30.66
CA LEU A 648 -0.73 -34.47 -31.96
C LEU A 648 -1.60 -35.70 -32.23
N SER A 649 -1.67 -36.61 -31.25
CA SER A 649 -2.47 -37.85 -31.39
C SER A 649 -3.95 -37.54 -31.49
N TRP A 650 -4.46 -36.54 -30.75
CA TRP A 650 -5.83 -36.06 -30.86
C TRP A 650 -6.16 -35.54 -32.26
N ALA A 651 -5.31 -34.70 -32.83
CA ALA A 651 -5.46 -34.18 -34.19
C ALA A 651 -5.35 -35.29 -35.25
N LEU A 652 -4.43 -36.26 -35.06
CA LEU A 652 -4.28 -37.41 -35.97
C LEU A 652 -5.51 -38.30 -35.97
N MET A 653 -6.13 -38.57 -34.81
CA MET A 653 -7.36 -39.33 -34.73
C MET A 653 -8.50 -38.67 -35.49
N PHE A 654 -8.65 -37.38 -35.44
CA PHE A 654 -9.64 -36.66 -36.24
C PHE A 654 -9.33 -36.63 -37.73
N ASP A 655 -8.06 -36.69 -38.12
CA ASP A 655 -7.62 -36.80 -39.53
C ASP A 655 -7.59 -38.25 -40.05
N ASN A 656 -8.18 -39.20 -39.34
CA ASN A 656 -8.22 -40.63 -39.63
C ASN A 656 -6.85 -41.32 -39.69
N GLN A 657 -5.84 -40.80 -39.03
CA GLN A 657 -4.48 -41.37 -38.93
C GLN A 657 -4.25 -42.05 -37.57
N THR A 658 -5.15 -42.93 -37.17
CA THR A 658 -5.17 -43.60 -35.85
C THR A 658 -3.95 -44.50 -35.61
N ASP A 659 -3.39 -45.12 -36.65
CA ASP A 659 -2.21 -45.98 -36.55
C ASP A 659 -0.96 -45.15 -36.14
N THR A 660 -0.80 -43.97 -36.76
CA THR A 660 0.28 -43.05 -36.43
C THR A 660 0.13 -42.52 -34.99
N ALA A 661 -1.10 -42.21 -34.56
CA ALA A 661 -1.39 -41.79 -33.19
C ALA A 661 -1.01 -42.88 -32.18
N MET A 662 -1.37 -44.16 -32.46
CA MET A 662 -0.99 -45.28 -31.61
C MET A 662 0.54 -45.45 -31.50
N GLU A 663 1.25 -45.35 -32.64
CA GLU A 663 2.71 -45.43 -32.65
C GLU A 663 3.36 -44.37 -31.73
N LYS A 664 2.94 -43.12 -31.87
CA LYS A 664 3.49 -42.01 -31.07
C LYS A 664 3.17 -42.13 -29.58
N LEU A 665 1.95 -42.52 -29.23
CA LEU A 665 1.53 -42.71 -27.82
C LEU A 665 2.22 -43.91 -27.19
N ASN A 666 2.41 -45.02 -27.91
CA ASN A 666 3.16 -46.18 -27.42
C ASN A 666 4.64 -45.80 -27.14
N LEU A 667 5.26 -45.01 -28.05
CA LEU A 667 6.62 -44.54 -27.85
C LEU A 667 6.72 -43.64 -26.60
N ALA A 668 5.77 -42.73 -26.40
CA ALA A 668 5.75 -41.85 -25.24
C ALA A 668 5.61 -42.64 -23.91
N LEU A 669 4.77 -43.67 -23.88
CA LEU A 669 4.62 -44.54 -22.70
C LEU A 669 5.87 -45.38 -22.43
N GLN A 670 6.62 -45.79 -23.46
CA GLN A 670 7.89 -46.54 -23.31
C GLN A 670 9.03 -45.61 -22.80
N GLN A 671 9.06 -44.34 -23.17
CA GLN A 671 10.09 -43.39 -22.74
C GLN A 671 9.90 -42.95 -21.27
N ASN A 672 8.68 -42.94 -20.75
CA ASN A 672 8.32 -42.54 -19.41
C ASN A 672 8.14 -43.74 -18.48
N GLU A 673 8.93 -44.82 -18.59
CA GLU A 673 8.91 -45.97 -17.69
C GLU A 673 9.20 -45.49 -16.23
N GLY A 674 8.14 -45.31 -15.45
CA GLY A 674 8.20 -44.98 -14.01
C GLY A 674 7.24 -43.91 -13.54
N GLU A 675 6.76 -43.02 -14.41
CA GLU A 675 5.66 -42.08 -14.10
C GLU A 675 4.41 -42.53 -14.85
N ALA A 676 3.39 -42.95 -14.10
CA ALA A 676 2.09 -43.37 -14.67
C ALA A 676 1.37 -42.13 -15.23
N ASP A 677 1.60 -41.82 -16.51
CA ASP A 677 0.88 -40.77 -17.23
C ASP A 677 -0.52 -41.27 -17.62
N ALA A 678 -1.47 -41.02 -16.70
CA ALA A 678 -2.86 -41.40 -16.87
C ALA A 678 -3.45 -40.91 -18.20
N ASP A 679 -3.14 -39.65 -18.58
CA ASP A 679 -3.72 -39.08 -19.82
C ASP A 679 -3.17 -39.71 -21.09
N ASN A 680 -1.93 -40.21 -21.10
CA ASN A 680 -1.41 -40.99 -22.22
C ASN A 680 -2.11 -42.34 -22.36
N HIS A 681 -2.43 -43.00 -21.24
CA HIS A 681 -3.25 -44.22 -21.24
C HIS A 681 -4.65 -43.97 -21.80
N LEU A 682 -5.28 -42.87 -21.44
CA LEU A 682 -6.58 -42.47 -21.95
C LEU A 682 -6.53 -42.28 -23.47
N MET A 683 -5.55 -41.52 -23.95
CA MET A 683 -5.39 -41.21 -25.37
C MET A 683 -5.08 -42.47 -26.20
N LEU A 684 -4.22 -43.36 -25.67
CA LEU A 684 -3.90 -44.64 -26.33
C LEU A 684 -5.09 -45.56 -26.31
N GLY A 685 -5.87 -45.61 -25.24
CA GLY A 685 -7.14 -46.34 -25.17
C GLY A 685 -8.13 -45.90 -26.27
N LEU A 686 -8.27 -44.59 -26.47
CA LEU A 686 -9.07 -44.04 -27.57
C LEU A 686 -8.55 -44.47 -28.93
N ALA A 687 -7.26 -44.36 -29.20
CA ALA A 687 -6.65 -44.73 -30.48
C ALA A 687 -6.84 -46.22 -30.77
N TYR A 688 -6.69 -47.12 -29.80
CA TYR A 688 -7.00 -48.55 -29.95
C TYR A 688 -8.49 -48.77 -30.21
N TRP A 689 -9.38 -48.09 -29.51
CA TRP A 689 -10.83 -48.26 -29.70
C TRP A 689 -11.28 -47.85 -31.09
N LEU A 690 -10.79 -46.75 -31.63
CA LEU A 690 -11.07 -46.29 -32.97
C LEU A 690 -10.58 -47.26 -34.05
N ASN A 691 -9.52 -48.02 -33.75
CA ASN A 691 -8.98 -49.07 -34.63
C ASN A 691 -9.62 -50.47 -34.39
N ASN A 692 -10.74 -50.54 -33.67
CA ASN A 692 -11.44 -51.78 -33.30
C ASN A 692 -10.60 -52.77 -32.49
N ARG A 693 -9.54 -52.32 -31.84
CA ARG A 693 -8.72 -53.12 -30.90
C ARG A 693 -9.30 -53.00 -29.50
N ASN A 694 -10.53 -53.53 -29.34
CA ASN A 694 -11.33 -53.28 -28.13
C ASN A 694 -10.72 -53.80 -26.83
N GLN A 695 -9.98 -54.90 -26.86
CA GLN A 695 -9.36 -55.48 -25.69
C GLN A 695 -8.18 -54.64 -25.22
N ASP A 696 -7.33 -54.21 -26.16
CA ASP A 696 -6.22 -53.29 -25.86
C ASP A 696 -6.73 -51.97 -25.36
N ALA A 697 -7.78 -51.44 -25.95
CA ALA A 697 -8.46 -50.22 -25.52
C ALA A 697 -8.96 -50.35 -24.08
N ALA A 698 -9.65 -51.44 -23.74
CA ALA A 698 -10.14 -51.68 -22.37
C ALA A 698 -9.00 -51.76 -21.35
N THR A 699 -7.87 -52.35 -21.74
CA THR A 699 -6.67 -52.45 -20.91
C THR A 699 -6.08 -51.03 -20.59
N GLN A 700 -5.98 -50.20 -21.60
CA GLN A 700 -5.46 -48.83 -21.43
C GLN A 700 -6.42 -47.94 -20.62
N PHE A 701 -7.73 -48.04 -20.86
CA PHE A 701 -8.69 -47.31 -20.03
C PHE A 701 -8.74 -47.80 -18.59
N ALA A 702 -8.58 -49.09 -18.33
CA ALA A 702 -8.46 -49.61 -16.99
C ALA A 702 -7.18 -49.10 -16.29
N ALA A 703 -6.07 -49.01 -17.03
CA ALA A 703 -4.82 -48.42 -16.50
C ALA A 703 -5.04 -46.94 -16.20
N TYR A 704 -5.71 -46.18 -17.07
CA TYR A 704 -6.08 -44.78 -16.79
C TYR A 704 -6.89 -44.63 -15.51
N LEU A 705 -7.97 -45.39 -15.35
CA LEU A 705 -8.82 -45.36 -14.17
C LEU A 705 -8.03 -45.71 -12.89
N ARG A 706 -7.14 -46.71 -12.97
CA ARG A 706 -6.28 -47.11 -11.87
C ARG A 706 -5.31 -46.02 -11.47
N CYS A 707 -4.70 -45.31 -12.40
CA CYS A 707 -3.77 -44.22 -12.10
C CYS A 707 -4.47 -43.03 -11.44
N LYS A 708 -5.68 -42.69 -11.92
CA LYS A 708 -6.35 -41.46 -11.51
C LYS A 708 -7.39 -41.66 -10.39
N TYR A 709 -8.02 -42.83 -10.32
CA TYR A 709 -9.19 -43.08 -9.48
C TYR A 709 -9.09 -44.38 -8.65
N SER A 710 -7.90 -44.77 -8.18
CA SER A 710 -7.64 -46.01 -7.47
C SER A 710 -8.42 -46.21 -6.16
N SER A 711 -8.95 -45.16 -5.56
CA SER A 711 -9.67 -45.19 -4.28
C SER A 711 -11.20 -45.14 -4.42
N TYR A 712 -11.76 -45.20 -5.63
CA TYR A 712 -13.19 -45.06 -5.90
C TYR A 712 -13.89 -46.39 -6.09
N GLY A 713 -15.19 -46.42 -5.75
CA GLY A 713 -16.05 -47.60 -5.98
C GLY A 713 -16.48 -47.76 -7.47
N PHE A 714 -17.01 -48.92 -7.83
CA PHE A 714 -17.35 -49.26 -9.24
C PHE A 714 -18.34 -48.30 -9.88
N ASP A 715 -19.36 -47.84 -9.17
CA ASP A 715 -20.33 -46.88 -9.69
C ASP A 715 -19.71 -45.51 -9.98
N ASP A 716 -18.75 -45.12 -9.16
CA ASP A 716 -18.01 -43.89 -9.37
C ASP A 716 -17.01 -44.00 -10.52
N LEU A 717 -16.31 -45.13 -10.65
CA LEU A 717 -15.42 -45.43 -11.79
C LEU A 717 -16.19 -45.41 -13.12
N ARG A 718 -17.41 -45.98 -13.14
CA ARG A 718 -18.32 -45.94 -14.29
C ARG A 718 -18.65 -44.51 -14.68
N ARG A 719 -19.01 -43.69 -13.72
CA ARG A 719 -19.31 -42.28 -13.91
C ARG A 719 -18.11 -41.51 -14.47
N HIS A 720 -16.92 -41.71 -13.88
CA HIS A 720 -15.69 -41.12 -14.38
C HIS A 720 -15.34 -41.52 -15.80
N PHE A 721 -15.47 -42.80 -16.14
CA PHE A 721 -15.27 -43.23 -17.51
C PHE A 721 -16.22 -42.53 -18.49
N GLN A 722 -17.51 -42.42 -18.14
CA GLN A 722 -18.49 -41.69 -18.95
C GLN A 722 -18.13 -40.22 -19.10
N GLN A 723 -17.73 -39.57 -18.07
CA GLN A 723 -17.41 -38.10 -18.06
C GLN A 723 -16.09 -37.82 -18.80
N ASP A 724 -15.03 -38.55 -18.46
CA ASP A 724 -13.69 -38.27 -18.95
C ASP A 724 -13.39 -38.87 -20.33
N VAL A 725 -14.03 -39.95 -20.70
CA VAL A 725 -13.75 -40.67 -21.95
C VAL A 725 -14.89 -40.48 -22.96
N THR A 726 -16.10 -40.95 -22.64
CA THR A 726 -17.18 -40.97 -23.67
C THR A 726 -17.74 -39.60 -23.94
N ALA A 727 -17.90 -38.74 -22.95
CA ALA A 727 -18.42 -37.39 -23.14
C ALA A 727 -17.42 -36.48 -23.87
N VAL A 728 -16.15 -36.55 -23.50
CA VAL A 728 -15.09 -35.73 -24.12
C VAL A 728 -14.80 -36.17 -25.55
N ALA A 729 -14.75 -37.47 -25.78
CA ALA A 729 -14.46 -38.03 -27.09
C ALA A 729 -15.72 -38.20 -28.01
N GLU A 730 -16.92 -37.79 -27.57
CA GLU A 730 -18.17 -37.97 -28.31
C GLU A 730 -18.09 -37.56 -29.79
N PRO A 731 -17.53 -36.36 -30.14
CA PRO A 731 -17.42 -35.96 -31.55
C PRO A 731 -16.59 -36.94 -32.39
N LEU A 732 -15.50 -37.43 -31.79
CA LEU A 732 -14.58 -38.39 -32.40
C LEU A 732 -15.23 -39.77 -32.54
N LEU A 733 -15.89 -40.26 -31.49
CA LEU A 733 -16.59 -41.53 -31.49
C LEU A 733 -17.72 -41.57 -32.56
N ARG A 734 -18.46 -40.48 -32.71
CA ARG A 734 -19.46 -40.31 -33.78
C ARG A 734 -18.84 -40.40 -35.18
N GLN A 735 -17.69 -39.74 -35.38
CA GLN A 735 -17.00 -39.80 -36.68
C GLN A 735 -16.65 -41.23 -37.08
N TYR A 736 -16.30 -42.09 -36.11
CA TYR A 736 -15.96 -43.51 -36.35
C TYR A 736 -17.15 -44.46 -36.20
N GLY A 737 -18.38 -43.97 -36.09
CA GLY A 737 -19.59 -44.78 -36.00
C GLY A 737 -19.71 -45.62 -34.73
N ILE A 738 -19.13 -45.12 -33.64
CA ILE A 738 -19.20 -45.73 -32.30
C ILE A 738 -20.40 -45.12 -31.55
N GLY A 739 -21.55 -45.79 -31.67
CA GLY A 739 -22.78 -45.37 -30.99
C GLY A 739 -22.86 -45.84 -29.54
N TRP A 740 -23.91 -45.41 -28.83
CA TRP A 740 -24.12 -45.64 -27.40
C TRP A 740 -24.00 -47.11 -26.96
N GLN A 741 -24.45 -48.05 -27.80
CA GLN A 741 -24.37 -49.49 -27.52
C GLN A 741 -22.91 -49.96 -27.42
N LYS A 742 -22.05 -49.53 -28.35
CA LYS A 742 -20.61 -49.85 -28.32
C LYS A 742 -19.92 -49.15 -27.17
N GLN A 743 -20.40 -47.99 -26.76
CA GLN A 743 -19.87 -47.26 -25.60
C GLN A 743 -20.17 -48.04 -24.31
N GLN A 744 -21.37 -48.53 -24.11
CA GLN A 744 -21.71 -49.39 -22.97
C GLN A 744 -20.91 -50.70 -22.94
N MET A 745 -20.76 -51.34 -24.09
CA MET A 745 -19.92 -52.56 -24.17
C MET A 745 -18.47 -52.30 -23.79
N MET A 746 -17.93 -51.15 -24.18
CA MET A 746 -16.57 -50.76 -23.80
C MET A 746 -16.48 -50.49 -22.31
N GLU A 747 -17.43 -49.78 -21.75
CA GLU A 747 -17.51 -49.49 -20.31
C GLU A 747 -17.50 -50.76 -19.46
N ASP A 748 -18.34 -51.76 -19.83
CA ASP A 748 -18.38 -53.04 -19.15
C ASP A 748 -17.07 -53.82 -19.29
N ALA A 749 -16.42 -53.76 -20.47
CA ALA A 749 -15.13 -54.37 -20.72
C ALA A 749 -14.02 -53.73 -19.87
N VAL A 750 -14.02 -52.42 -19.77
CA VAL A 750 -13.03 -51.65 -18.94
C VAL A 750 -13.16 -52.02 -17.46
N LEU A 751 -14.38 -52.04 -16.93
CA LEU A 751 -14.61 -52.39 -15.53
C LEU A 751 -14.20 -53.82 -15.21
N LYS A 752 -14.46 -54.75 -16.16
CA LYS A 752 -14.02 -56.13 -16.02
C LYS A 752 -12.48 -56.25 -15.96
N VAL A 753 -11.80 -55.62 -16.91
CA VAL A 753 -10.31 -55.58 -16.93
C VAL A 753 -9.77 -54.91 -15.69
N TYR A 754 -10.40 -53.85 -15.21
CA TYR A 754 -10.02 -53.18 -13.98
C TYR A 754 -10.09 -54.13 -12.77
N CYS A 755 -11.16 -54.94 -12.66
CA CYS A 755 -11.28 -55.97 -11.64
C CYS A 755 -10.18 -57.00 -11.73
N ASP A 756 -9.81 -57.42 -12.94
CA ASP A 756 -8.73 -58.45 -13.12
C ASP A 756 -7.32 -57.90 -12.80
N MET A 757 -7.17 -56.52 -12.74
CA MET A 757 -5.92 -55.84 -12.40
C MET A 757 -5.75 -55.57 -10.89
N ILE A 758 -6.80 -55.69 -10.09
CA ILE A 758 -6.81 -55.56 -8.64
C ILE A 758 -6.53 -56.92 -8.02
#